data_ee97c4e203bbf778e8bd235e0efadf9f
#
_entry.id   ee97c4e203bbf778e8bd235e0efadf9f
#
_cell.length_a   1.000
_cell.length_b   1.000
_cell.length_c   1.000
_cell.angle_alpha   90.00
_cell.angle_beta   90.00
_cell.angle_gamma   90.00
#
_symmetry.space_group_name_H-M   'P 1'
#
loop_
_entity.id
_entity.type
_entity.pdbx_description
1 polymer ?
#
loop_
_entity_poly.entity_id
_entity_poly.type
_entity_poly.pdbx_seq_one_letter_code
_entity_poly.pdbx_strand_id
1 'polypeptide(L)'
;MEELQVGNTAIRRFPNMEKLKNLHVCNLDNMTLERIPIEFINSDMEIKMEDDYSENVLSLYKTKLLCQPISLFTHEKDFIRSYYVEKKIHLNETKVVFLGDGEAGKSHIIERIKEDNYQLKQFQQESTPGIAISQKHCTIEDENVCLQIWDFGGQEIMHSMHRFFLTERTLYVVVVNARDNTQDERAKYWLNNVKNFANGCPVIIVLNKMDQNPTASINERLLMDDYPQIIKTLKISALNDLKEKFSQLTKTIISIVKTFDSYAMDFPISWNNIKMILTEMKENYITDPLYRKICCENGVEDEQIQNWLLDWFHDLGVSFNYRKKDELLGGYMVLKPTWITNAIYVILFNGREYSNNGIISIANIIELLKKPPRAVTDIMYNITEVPYILGVMRRFEISYSIDDKYEFIPMMCDRNQHEDAALFMQKECLEYYMEYEYLPNNVLHKLMIKMQDDLDKSKIWLTGAILYSCDENISALVRMHNNRIEIYINSTDNVVYPKKEYLNEIRKNLLNINRELNLKAEDTIVYKENGISEEIKYETLLVYLSAKEKSMFSVKLKKLVPIKKILGIVENEMDSKLIIEYCQKHEEVTYALVNSMLAKAHTHRIYEELQRDIEECCMKIQGNTLQILRGKENDRNTYLRDLLSVNKRYILCDQTLNGLSAKKKNAGELDLLIKDNNQNPIAVLEALTLDSVDKNYISEHIKKLFTYDTWGLENNYIICYVEKTKNFKEFCER
;
A
#
# COMPACT_ATOMS: atom_id res chain seq x y z
N MET A 1 27.50 34.39 -25.27
CA MET A 1 27.10 32.99 -25.14
C MET A 1 25.63 33.04 -24.76
N GLU A 2 24.81 32.48 -25.59
CA GLU A 2 23.34 32.49 -25.43
C GLU A 2 22.84 31.15 -24.88
N GLU A 3 23.57 30.08 -25.15
CA GLU A 3 23.30 28.72 -24.66
C GLU A 3 24.50 28.11 -23.97
N LEU A 4 24.27 27.40 -22.88
CA LEU A 4 25.25 26.63 -22.14
C LEU A 4 24.71 25.21 -21.88
N GLN A 5 25.25 24.24 -22.61
CA GLN A 5 24.88 22.84 -22.44
C GLN A 5 26.11 22.08 -21.92
N VAL A 6 26.11 21.84 -20.61
CA VAL A 6 27.21 21.13 -19.91
C VAL A 6 26.69 19.92 -19.13
N GLY A 7 25.43 19.56 -19.31
CA GLY A 7 24.85 18.38 -18.69
C GLY A 7 25.65 17.10 -18.96
N ASN A 8 25.64 16.15 -18.05
CA ASN A 8 26.42 14.92 -18.12
C ASN A 8 27.93 15.08 -18.11
N THR A 9 28.47 16.23 -17.64
CA THR A 9 29.94 16.48 -17.56
C THR A 9 30.42 16.32 -16.12
N ALA A 10 31.76 16.21 -15.97
CA ALA A 10 32.44 16.12 -14.68
C ALA A 10 32.79 17.48 -14.06
N ILE A 11 32.22 18.58 -14.58
CA ILE A 11 32.43 19.92 -14.03
C ILE A 11 31.78 19.98 -12.64
N ARG A 12 32.54 20.42 -11.61
CA ARG A 12 32.09 20.58 -10.26
C ARG A 12 31.93 22.04 -9.83
N ARG A 13 32.65 22.97 -10.47
CA ARG A 13 32.64 24.40 -10.18
C ARG A 13 32.57 25.19 -11.47
N PHE A 14 31.75 26.23 -11.46
CA PHE A 14 31.72 27.20 -12.52
C PHE A 14 32.74 28.33 -12.24
N PRO A 15 33.39 28.88 -13.28
CA PRO A 15 34.13 30.13 -13.14
C PRO A 15 33.15 31.28 -12.88
N ASN A 16 33.69 32.52 -12.71
CA ASN A 16 32.84 33.72 -12.58
C ASN A 16 31.97 33.88 -13.84
N MET A 17 30.67 33.87 -13.66
CA MET A 17 29.65 33.88 -14.70
C MET A 17 29.07 35.29 -14.98
N GLU A 18 29.54 36.35 -14.33
CA GLU A 18 29.05 37.73 -14.46
C GLU A 18 29.02 38.26 -15.90
N LYS A 19 29.84 37.70 -16.79
CA LYS A 19 29.91 38.10 -18.21
C LYS A 19 28.84 37.42 -19.10
N LEU A 20 28.09 36.46 -18.57
CA LEU A 20 27.10 35.68 -19.35
C LEU A 20 25.67 36.27 -19.22
N LYS A 21 25.55 37.58 -19.42
CA LYS A 21 24.26 38.29 -19.26
C LYS A 21 23.16 37.91 -20.30
N ASN A 22 23.57 37.30 -21.42
CA ASN A 22 22.68 36.94 -22.52
C ASN A 22 22.41 35.43 -22.58
N LEU A 23 22.54 34.71 -21.46
CA LEU A 23 22.29 33.29 -21.41
C LEU A 23 20.78 33.04 -21.29
N HIS A 24 20.19 32.31 -22.26
CA HIS A 24 18.80 31.99 -22.34
C HIS A 24 18.48 30.49 -22.13
N VAL A 25 19.48 29.64 -22.35
CA VAL A 25 19.36 28.19 -22.15
C VAL A 25 20.55 27.69 -21.35
N CYS A 26 20.31 27.03 -20.25
CA CYS A 26 21.35 26.41 -19.45
C CYS A 26 20.93 25.00 -19.02
N ASN A 27 21.67 24.01 -19.50
CA ASN A 27 21.48 22.63 -19.11
C ASN A 27 22.59 22.16 -18.18
N LEU A 28 22.23 21.82 -16.97
CA LEU A 28 23.10 21.28 -15.92
C LEU A 28 22.72 19.85 -15.50
N ASP A 29 21.98 19.14 -16.31
CA ASP A 29 21.40 17.84 -15.99
C ASP A 29 22.47 16.78 -15.69
N ASN A 30 22.14 15.88 -14.76
CA ASN A 30 23.01 14.77 -14.34
C ASN A 30 24.43 15.20 -13.91
N MET A 31 24.58 16.40 -13.37
CA MET A 31 25.84 16.91 -12.86
C MET A 31 26.00 16.73 -11.37
N THR A 32 27.24 16.73 -10.88
CA THR A 32 27.54 16.87 -9.46
C THR A 32 28.29 18.18 -9.26
N LEU A 33 27.58 19.20 -8.81
CA LEU A 33 28.13 20.56 -8.64
C LEU A 33 28.31 20.88 -7.13
N GLU A 34 29.28 21.72 -6.82
CA GLU A 34 29.39 22.26 -5.45
C GLU A 34 28.25 23.25 -5.17
N ARG A 35 28.06 24.19 -6.09
CA ARG A 35 27.04 25.26 -5.99
C ARG A 35 26.54 25.66 -7.36
N ILE A 36 25.30 26.15 -7.41
CA ILE A 36 24.79 26.89 -8.55
C ILE A 36 25.28 28.36 -8.41
N PRO A 37 25.90 28.98 -9.44
CA PRO A 37 26.25 30.40 -9.41
C PRO A 37 25.01 31.29 -9.23
N ILE A 38 25.11 32.36 -8.42
CA ILE A 38 24.02 33.33 -8.20
C ILE A 38 23.57 34.01 -9.48
N GLU A 39 24.47 34.12 -10.47
CA GLU A 39 24.20 34.74 -11.76
C GLU A 39 23.13 34.00 -12.53
N PHE A 40 23.04 32.66 -12.39
CA PHE A 40 21.95 31.86 -13.00
C PHE A 40 20.59 32.16 -12.34
N ILE A 41 20.59 32.41 -11.03
CA ILE A 41 19.37 32.75 -10.28
C ILE A 41 18.90 34.17 -10.63
N ASN A 42 19.84 35.09 -10.88
CA ASN A 42 19.57 36.47 -11.27
C ASN A 42 19.20 36.63 -12.74
N SER A 43 19.35 35.60 -13.57
CA SER A 43 18.89 35.58 -14.94
C SER A 43 17.37 35.47 -15.06
N ASP A 44 16.84 35.71 -16.28
CA ASP A 44 15.41 35.56 -16.55
C ASP A 44 14.97 34.10 -16.78
N MET A 45 15.92 33.14 -16.81
CA MET A 45 15.62 31.71 -17.01
C MET A 45 14.77 31.14 -15.90
N GLU A 46 13.74 30.38 -16.24
CA GLU A 46 12.96 29.58 -15.32
C GLU A 46 13.78 28.35 -14.84
N ILE A 47 13.75 28.04 -13.54
CA ILE A 47 14.46 26.89 -13.00
C ILE A 47 13.54 25.67 -13.03
N LYS A 48 13.99 24.59 -13.70
CA LYS A 48 13.22 23.35 -13.80
C LYS A 48 14.04 22.15 -13.32
N MET A 49 13.35 21.25 -12.62
CA MET A 49 13.91 19.99 -12.13
C MET A 49 13.64 18.83 -13.10
N GLU A 50 13.03 19.11 -14.23
CA GLU A 50 12.70 18.19 -15.32
C GLU A 50 13.68 18.36 -16.47
N ASP A 51 13.77 17.37 -17.34
CA ASP A 51 14.57 17.42 -18.57
C ASP A 51 13.89 18.33 -19.59
N ASP A 52 14.22 19.62 -19.57
CA ASP A 52 13.64 20.66 -20.42
C ASP A 52 14.73 21.52 -21.09
N TYR A 53 14.74 21.52 -22.42
CA TYR A 53 15.69 22.26 -23.27
C TYR A 53 15.04 23.48 -23.96
N SER A 54 13.89 23.94 -23.46
CA SER A 54 13.22 25.11 -24.03
C SER A 54 13.98 26.41 -23.75
N GLU A 55 13.65 27.47 -24.51
CA GLU A 55 14.23 28.80 -24.30
C GLU A 55 13.86 29.34 -22.90
N ASN A 56 14.78 30.09 -22.31
CA ASN A 56 14.68 30.69 -20.99
C ASN A 56 14.54 29.68 -19.83
N VAL A 57 15.18 28.51 -19.94
CA VAL A 57 15.18 27.48 -18.91
C VAL A 57 16.58 27.18 -18.40
N LEU A 58 16.70 27.08 -17.06
CA LEU A 58 17.79 26.45 -16.34
C LEU A 58 17.34 25.05 -15.92
N SER A 59 17.78 24.00 -16.60
CA SER A 59 17.47 22.62 -16.27
C SER A 59 18.47 22.06 -15.26
N LEU A 60 17.93 21.46 -14.17
CA LEU A 60 18.65 20.80 -13.07
C LEU A 60 18.23 19.33 -12.91
N TYR A 61 17.76 18.69 -13.99
CA TYR A 61 17.29 17.30 -13.93
C TYR A 61 18.35 16.34 -13.44
N LYS A 62 18.06 15.59 -12.37
CA LYS A 62 19.02 14.67 -11.71
C LYS A 62 20.35 15.29 -11.28
N THR A 63 20.44 16.61 -11.16
CA THR A 63 21.63 17.30 -10.69
C THR A 63 21.77 17.15 -9.18
N LYS A 64 22.99 16.90 -8.72
CA LYS A 64 23.33 16.79 -7.31
C LYS A 64 24.18 18.01 -6.90
N LEU A 65 23.84 18.65 -5.79
CA LEU A 65 24.60 19.75 -5.19
C LEU A 65 25.27 19.29 -3.90
N LEU A 66 26.55 19.68 -3.71
CA LEU A 66 27.33 19.25 -2.57
C LEU A 66 27.23 20.20 -1.37
N CYS A 67 27.06 21.52 -1.64
CA CYS A 67 27.05 22.55 -0.59
C CYS A 67 25.72 23.30 -0.47
N GLN A 68 24.73 22.95 -1.25
CA GLN A 68 23.42 23.59 -1.26
C GLN A 68 22.32 22.51 -1.34
N PRO A 69 21.19 22.67 -0.65
CA PRO A 69 20.10 21.73 -0.82
C PRO A 69 19.44 21.92 -2.18
N ILE A 70 19.38 20.87 -2.99
CA ILE A 70 18.75 20.92 -4.33
C ILE A 70 17.27 21.34 -4.24
N SER A 71 16.57 21.00 -3.17
CA SER A 71 15.19 21.41 -2.91
C SER A 71 15.02 22.93 -2.78
N LEU A 72 16.08 23.70 -2.51
CA LEU A 72 16.04 25.15 -2.53
C LEU A 72 15.58 25.68 -3.89
N PHE A 73 15.97 25.01 -4.99
CA PHE A 73 15.75 25.45 -6.37
C PHE A 73 14.36 25.10 -6.90
N THR A 74 13.51 24.47 -6.11
CA THR A 74 12.09 24.27 -6.42
C THR A 74 11.20 25.43 -5.97
N HIS A 75 11.79 26.46 -5.33
CA HIS A 75 11.10 27.64 -4.81
C HIS A 75 11.28 28.88 -5.71
N GLU A 76 10.57 29.95 -5.40
CA GLU A 76 10.67 31.21 -6.10
C GLU A 76 12.09 31.82 -6.01
N LYS A 77 12.50 32.55 -7.05
CA LYS A 77 13.85 33.11 -7.15
C LYS A 77 14.19 34.08 -6.02
N ASP A 78 13.23 34.83 -5.50
CA ASP A 78 13.47 35.78 -4.41
C ASP A 78 13.86 35.03 -3.12
N PHE A 79 13.24 33.89 -2.87
CA PHE A 79 13.65 32.99 -1.78
C PHE A 79 15.08 32.48 -2.01
N ILE A 80 15.39 31.99 -3.20
CA ILE A 80 16.73 31.51 -3.52
C ILE A 80 17.77 32.63 -3.37
N ARG A 81 17.46 33.87 -3.81
CA ARG A 81 18.34 35.04 -3.66
C ARG A 81 18.63 35.37 -2.19
N SER A 82 17.61 35.34 -1.32
CA SER A 82 17.79 35.60 0.12
C SER A 82 18.78 34.61 0.75
N TYR A 83 18.72 33.34 0.35
CA TYR A 83 19.71 32.34 0.76
C TYR A 83 21.13 32.73 0.38
N TYR A 84 21.40 33.29 -0.82
CA TYR A 84 22.75 33.65 -1.25
C TYR A 84 23.35 34.85 -0.51
N VAL A 85 22.55 35.79 -0.10
CA VAL A 85 22.99 37.02 0.57
C VAL A 85 23.42 36.79 2.00
N GLU A 86 22.81 35.87 2.71
CA GLU A 86 23.05 35.65 4.12
C GLU A 86 24.40 34.94 4.39
N LYS A 87 25.04 35.28 5.52
CA LYS A 87 26.25 34.59 6.00
C LYS A 87 25.90 33.18 6.44
N LYS A 88 26.75 32.23 6.08
CA LYS A 88 26.52 30.79 6.29
C LYS A 88 27.53 30.14 7.20
N ILE A 89 27.14 29.06 7.83
CA ILE A 89 27.99 28.11 8.55
C ILE A 89 27.87 26.74 7.87
N HIS A 90 28.84 25.86 8.07
CA HIS A 90 28.76 24.47 7.65
C HIS A 90 28.05 23.63 8.71
N LEU A 91 27.02 22.90 8.28
CA LEU A 91 26.25 22.01 9.13
C LEU A 91 26.85 20.61 9.06
N ASN A 92 27.73 20.26 10.02
CA ASN A 92 28.41 18.96 10.07
C ASN A 92 27.67 17.99 11.01
N GLU A 93 26.35 17.86 10.80
CA GLU A 93 25.49 16.98 11.59
C GLU A 93 24.76 16.00 10.69
N THR A 94 24.58 14.77 11.15
CA THR A 94 23.81 13.76 10.42
C THR A 94 23.08 12.84 11.36
N LYS A 95 21.88 12.48 10.98
CA LYS A 95 21.05 11.49 11.65
C LYS A 95 21.48 10.08 11.24
N VAL A 96 21.72 9.21 12.21
CA VAL A 96 22.04 7.79 12.04
C VAL A 96 21.05 6.96 12.80
N VAL A 97 20.26 6.15 12.11
CA VAL A 97 19.16 5.35 12.69
C VAL A 97 19.53 3.89 12.72
N PHE A 98 19.45 3.26 13.89
CA PHE A 98 19.63 1.83 14.07
C PHE A 98 18.29 1.10 14.06
N LEU A 99 18.09 0.24 13.09
CA LEU A 99 16.89 -0.59 12.87
C LEU A 99 17.22 -2.07 13.08
N GLY A 100 16.22 -2.87 13.39
CA GLY A 100 16.36 -4.31 13.57
C GLY A 100 15.42 -4.83 14.65
N ASP A 101 15.25 -6.15 14.68
CA ASP A 101 14.34 -6.81 15.60
C ASP A 101 14.74 -6.68 17.07
N GLY A 102 13.85 -7.08 17.97
CA GLY A 102 14.16 -7.24 19.38
C GLY A 102 15.36 -8.15 19.56
N GLU A 103 16.19 -7.84 20.55
CA GLU A 103 17.41 -8.62 20.88
C GLU A 103 18.46 -8.73 19.75
N ALA A 104 18.34 -8.01 18.63
CA ALA A 104 19.38 -7.98 17.60
C ALA A 104 20.70 -7.35 18.11
N GLY A 105 20.66 -6.60 19.21
CA GLY A 105 21.82 -6.02 19.88
C GLY A 105 22.18 -4.61 19.43
N LYS A 106 21.22 -3.85 18.91
CA LYS A 106 21.36 -2.46 18.46
C LYS A 106 22.00 -1.56 19.54
N SER A 107 21.37 -1.52 20.73
CA SER A 107 21.83 -0.67 21.84
C SER A 107 23.25 -0.99 22.28
N HIS A 108 23.65 -2.29 22.28
CA HIS A 108 25.02 -2.68 22.58
C HIS A 108 26.03 -2.18 21.53
N ILE A 109 25.65 -2.23 20.24
CA ILE A 109 26.51 -1.70 19.15
C ILE A 109 26.65 -0.19 19.33
N ILE A 110 25.57 0.53 19.64
CA ILE A 110 25.56 1.98 19.83
C ILE A 110 26.47 2.36 21.02
N GLU A 111 26.34 1.69 22.15
CA GLU A 111 27.20 1.95 23.32
C GLU A 111 28.68 1.70 23.00
N ARG A 112 28.97 0.64 22.25
CA ARG A 112 30.34 0.35 21.76
C ARG A 112 30.87 1.42 20.80
N ILE A 113 29.99 2.04 20.01
CA ILE A 113 30.37 3.20 19.16
C ILE A 113 30.61 4.43 20.01
N LYS A 114 29.84 4.66 21.07
CA LYS A 114 29.91 5.87 21.89
C LYS A 114 31.13 5.88 22.79
N GLU A 115 31.40 4.79 23.47
CA GLU A 115 32.46 4.68 24.46
C GLU A 115 33.68 3.93 23.93
N ASP A 116 34.80 4.60 23.83
CA ASP A 116 36.09 4.04 23.42
C ASP A 116 36.63 2.94 24.36
N ASN A 117 36.28 2.96 25.63
CA ASN A 117 36.69 2.01 26.66
C ASN A 117 35.50 1.26 27.27
N TYR A 118 34.54 0.85 26.42
CA TYR A 118 33.40 0.10 26.89
C TYR A 118 33.83 -1.21 27.56
N GLN A 119 33.67 -1.28 28.88
CA GLN A 119 33.78 -2.53 29.60
C GLN A 119 32.39 -3.15 29.62
N LEU A 120 32.29 -4.43 29.24
CA LEU A 120 31.10 -5.26 29.37
C LEU A 120 30.61 -5.27 30.82
N LYS A 121 29.90 -4.22 31.23
CA LYS A 121 29.03 -4.31 32.39
C LYS A 121 27.94 -5.28 32.00
N GLN A 122 27.62 -6.24 32.88
CA GLN A 122 26.42 -7.08 32.72
C GLN A 122 25.24 -6.14 32.59
N PHE A 123 24.92 -5.78 31.35
CA PHE A 123 23.74 -5.01 31.02
C PHE A 123 22.55 -5.96 31.20
N GLN A 124 21.91 -5.88 32.35
CA GLN A 124 20.49 -6.17 32.46
C GLN A 124 19.74 -5.02 31.79
N GLN A 125 19.90 -4.88 30.48
CA GLN A 125 19.14 -3.88 29.76
C GLN A 125 17.80 -4.51 29.39
N GLU A 126 16.78 -4.09 30.09
CA GLU A 126 15.40 -4.16 29.60
C GLU A 126 15.36 -3.55 28.21
N SER A 127 14.52 -4.09 27.33
CA SER A 127 14.37 -3.61 25.95
C SER A 127 14.16 -2.08 25.91
N THR A 128 14.78 -1.41 24.93
CA THR A 128 14.60 0.05 24.73
C THR A 128 13.11 0.38 24.55
N PRO A 129 12.47 1.11 25.47
CA PRO A 129 11.09 1.55 25.28
C PRO A 129 11.07 2.68 24.26
N GLY A 130 10.30 2.54 23.17
CA GLY A 130 10.18 3.59 22.16
C GLY A 130 11.47 3.86 21.40
N ILE A 131 12.02 5.06 21.52
CA ILE A 131 13.23 5.53 20.83
C ILE A 131 14.18 6.15 21.86
N ALA A 132 15.46 5.80 21.81
CA ALA A 132 16.52 6.48 22.55
C ALA A 132 17.39 7.30 21.57
N ILE A 133 17.63 8.58 21.90
CA ILE A 133 18.45 9.49 21.08
C ILE A 133 19.69 9.86 21.86
N SER A 134 20.84 9.76 21.19
CA SER A 134 22.13 10.15 21.75
C SER A 134 23.01 10.81 20.70
N GLN A 135 24.05 11.53 21.14
CA GLN A 135 24.97 12.20 20.23
C GLN A 135 26.38 11.62 20.39
N LYS A 136 27.11 11.53 19.27
CA LYS A 136 28.53 11.26 19.26
C LYS A 136 29.27 12.31 18.45
N HIS A 137 30.16 13.03 19.09
CA HIS A 137 31.11 13.94 18.43
C HIS A 137 32.34 13.15 18.00
N CYS A 138 32.70 13.26 16.75
CA CYS A 138 33.88 12.63 16.16
C CYS A 138 34.73 13.70 15.49
N THR A 139 36.05 13.67 15.71
CA THR A 139 36.99 14.51 14.97
C THR A 139 37.76 13.64 13.98
N ILE A 140 37.64 13.91 12.70
CA ILE A 140 38.31 13.16 11.60
C ILE A 140 38.88 14.18 10.63
N GLU A 141 40.17 14.07 10.33
CA GLU A 141 40.87 14.98 9.40
C GLU A 141 40.64 16.46 9.71
N ASP A 142 40.69 16.81 11.03
CA ASP A 142 40.47 18.15 11.59
C ASP A 142 39.03 18.69 11.44
N GLU A 143 38.07 17.89 10.97
CA GLU A 143 36.65 18.24 10.94
C GLU A 143 35.89 17.62 12.13
N ASN A 144 35.08 18.41 12.79
CA ASN A 144 34.18 17.93 13.83
C ASN A 144 32.84 17.53 13.21
N VAL A 145 32.46 16.28 13.40
CA VAL A 145 31.19 15.70 12.90
C VAL A 145 30.34 15.29 14.11
N CYS A 146 29.08 15.69 14.13
CA CYS A 146 28.10 15.27 15.12
C CYS A 146 27.18 14.21 14.52
N LEU A 147 27.22 12.98 15.07
CA LEU A 147 26.29 11.91 14.73
C LEU A 147 25.13 11.92 15.72
N GLN A 148 23.92 12.20 15.23
CA GLN A 148 22.68 12.07 15.97
C GLN A 148 22.22 10.61 15.88
N ILE A 149 22.52 9.81 16.91
CA ILE A 149 22.28 8.36 16.91
C ILE A 149 20.91 8.07 17.50
N TRP A 150 20.08 7.39 16.73
CA TRP A 150 18.72 6.99 17.08
C TRP A 150 18.64 5.48 17.24
N ASP A 151 18.39 5.01 18.45
CA ASP A 151 18.16 3.61 18.78
C ASP A 151 16.67 3.33 18.87
N PHE A 152 16.17 2.60 17.90
CA PHE A 152 14.75 2.21 17.85
C PHE A 152 14.51 0.92 18.62
N GLY A 153 13.51 0.92 19.50
CA GLY A 153 13.06 -0.27 20.22
C GLY A 153 12.70 -1.40 19.23
N GLY A 154 13.33 -2.58 19.40
CA GLY A 154 13.17 -3.68 18.44
C GLY A 154 11.93 -4.55 18.64
N GLN A 155 11.04 -4.20 19.58
CA GLN A 155 9.82 -4.98 19.82
C GLN A 155 8.87 -4.82 18.63
N GLU A 156 8.24 -5.91 18.21
CA GLU A 156 7.37 -5.97 17.02
C GLU A 156 6.22 -4.96 17.09
N ILE A 157 5.66 -4.74 18.26
CA ILE A 157 4.62 -3.74 18.51
C ILE A 157 5.09 -2.31 18.17
N MET A 158 6.40 -2.03 18.24
CA MET A 158 6.97 -0.73 17.94
C MET A 158 7.28 -0.51 16.46
N HIS A 159 7.28 -1.57 15.65
CA HIS A 159 7.64 -1.47 14.22
C HIS A 159 6.73 -0.52 13.43
N SER A 160 5.44 -0.47 13.76
CA SER A 160 4.51 0.48 13.13
C SER A 160 4.84 1.94 13.45
N MET A 161 5.44 2.20 14.61
CA MET A 161 5.80 3.55 15.07
C MET A 161 7.10 4.07 14.47
N HIS A 162 8.02 3.18 14.07
CA HIS A 162 9.29 3.57 13.47
C HIS A 162 9.09 4.48 12.25
N ARG A 163 8.04 4.24 11.47
CA ARG A 163 7.69 5.00 10.26
C ARG A 163 7.46 6.49 10.50
N PHE A 164 7.13 6.89 11.74
CA PHE A 164 6.95 8.31 12.10
C PHE A 164 8.23 9.10 11.92
N PHE A 165 9.36 8.44 12.14
CA PHE A 165 10.67 9.06 12.28
C PHE A 165 11.68 8.62 11.20
N LEU A 166 11.25 7.78 10.23
CA LEU A 166 12.04 7.48 9.06
C LEU A 166 11.99 8.68 8.13
N THR A 167 13.12 9.33 7.92
CA THR A 167 13.26 10.57 7.16
C THR A 167 14.34 10.44 6.11
N GLU A 168 14.29 11.31 5.13
CA GLU A 168 15.36 11.48 4.14
C GLU A 168 16.64 12.03 4.81
N ARG A 169 17.75 12.06 4.11
CA ARG A 169 19.07 12.56 4.60
C ARG A 169 19.58 11.85 5.86
N THR A 170 19.23 10.58 6.00
CA THR A 170 19.54 9.74 7.16
C THR A 170 20.37 8.53 6.72
N LEU A 171 21.37 8.16 7.50
CA LEU A 171 22.06 6.87 7.34
C LEU A 171 21.34 5.83 8.19
N TYR A 172 20.97 4.72 7.59
CA TYR A 172 20.34 3.60 8.28
C TYR A 172 21.33 2.46 8.54
N VAL A 173 21.34 1.94 9.77
CA VAL A 173 22.11 0.76 10.16
C VAL A 173 21.12 -0.35 10.51
N VAL A 174 20.97 -1.32 9.62
CA VAL A 174 20.08 -2.46 9.82
C VAL A 174 20.84 -3.57 10.52
N VAL A 175 20.46 -3.85 11.77
CA VAL A 175 21.10 -4.88 12.59
C VAL A 175 20.31 -6.17 12.53
N VAL A 176 20.94 -7.22 12.00
CA VAL A 176 20.37 -8.55 11.82
C VAL A 176 21.03 -9.53 12.82
N ASN A 177 20.24 -10.40 13.43
CA ASN A 177 20.69 -11.37 14.39
C ASN A 177 21.22 -12.64 13.69
N ALA A 178 22.49 -12.96 13.84
CA ALA A 178 23.11 -14.14 13.24
C ALA A 178 22.56 -15.49 13.76
N ARG A 179 21.87 -15.50 14.90
CA ARG A 179 21.25 -16.73 15.46
C ARG A 179 20.01 -17.20 14.70
N ASP A 180 19.32 -16.28 14.04
CA ASP A 180 18.08 -16.58 13.35
C ASP A 180 18.39 -17.32 12.03
N ASN A 181 17.46 -18.15 11.55
CA ASN A 181 17.61 -18.85 10.26
C ASN A 181 16.94 -18.07 9.11
N THR A 182 16.41 -16.88 9.39
CA THR A 182 15.65 -16.02 8.47
C THR A 182 16.32 -14.65 8.30
N GLN A 183 17.68 -14.65 8.26
CA GLN A 183 18.44 -13.40 8.20
C GLN A 183 18.11 -12.56 6.97
N ASP A 184 17.95 -13.19 5.81
CA ASP A 184 17.67 -12.49 4.54
C ASP A 184 16.28 -11.86 4.56
N GLU A 185 15.25 -12.57 5.04
CA GLU A 185 13.88 -12.07 5.14
C GLU A 185 13.78 -10.92 6.16
N ARG A 186 14.48 -11.04 7.29
CA ARG A 186 14.55 -9.96 8.29
C ARG A 186 15.24 -8.74 7.73
N ALA A 187 16.35 -8.91 7.02
CA ALA A 187 17.03 -7.81 6.34
C ALA A 187 16.10 -7.16 5.30
N LYS A 188 15.42 -7.94 4.45
CA LYS A 188 14.47 -7.44 3.44
C LYS A 188 13.35 -6.63 4.07
N TYR A 189 12.78 -7.06 5.19
CA TYR A 189 11.74 -6.31 5.89
C TYR A 189 12.21 -4.89 6.25
N TRP A 190 13.39 -4.75 6.87
CA TRP A 190 13.91 -3.44 7.25
C TRP A 190 14.36 -2.59 6.05
N LEU A 191 14.96 -3.22 5.05
CA LEU A 191 15.35 -2.57 3.79
C LEU A 191 14.15 -2.00 3.05
N ASN A 192 13.03 -2.72 3.03
CA ASN A 192 11.78 -2.25 2.47
C ASN A 192 11.22 -1.04 3.23
N ASN A 193 11.28 -1.05 4.56
CA ASN A 193 10.87 0.12 5.33
C ASN A 193 11.71 1.36 4.98
N VAL A 194 13.04 1.22 4.88
CA VAL A 194 13.92 2.33 4.47
C VAL A 194 13.60 2.79 3.03
N LYS A 195 13.44 1.84 2.10
CA LYS A 195 13.12 2.15 0.70
C LYS A 195 11.82 2.94 0.56
N ASN A 196 10.79 2.57 1.31
CA ASN A 196 9.44 3.13 1.14
C ASN A 196 9.20 4.41 1.95
N PHE A 197 9.83 4.54 3.11
CA PHE A 197 9.55 5.64 4.03
C PHE A 197 10.69 6.67 4.11
N ALA A 198 11.88 6.32 3.63
CA ALA A 198 13.06 7.16 3.62
C ALA A 198 13.68 7.31 2.23
N ASN A 199 12.86 7.17 1.18
CA ASN A 199 13.24 7.37 -0.23
C ASN A 199 14.56 6.66 -0.63
N GLY A 200 14.77 5.42 -0.14
CA GLY A 200 15.97 4.64 -0.46
C GLY A 200 17.28 5.21 0.06
N CYS A 201 17.28 5.88 1.20
CA CYS A 201 18.48 6.36 1.87
C CYS A 201 19.52 5.25 2.07
N PRO A 202 20.83 5.60 2.14
CA PRO A 202 21.91 4.62 2.26
C PRO A 202 21.78 3.76 3.51
N VAL A 203 22.11 2.47 3.36
CA VAL A 203 22.02 1.46 4.40
C VAL A 203 23.35 0.74 4.60
N ILE A 204 23.72 0.53 5.88
CA ILE A 204 24.73 -0.44 6.29
C ILE A 204 23.99 -1.63 6.92
N ILE A 205 24.27 -2.85 6.47
CA ILE A 205 23.80 -4.05 7.15
C ILE A 205 24.84 -4.50 8.15
N VAL A 206 24.44 -4.77 9.38
CA VAL A 206 25.30 -5.29 10.44
C VAL A 206 24.76 -6.65 10.90
N LEU A 207 25.44 -7.73 10.52
CA LEU A 207 25.15 -9.06 11.03
C LEU A 207 25.85 -9.22 12.39
N ASN A 208 25.07 -9.16 13.46
CA ASN A 208 25.55 -9.18 14.84
C ASN A 208 25.43 -10.58 15.48
N LYS A 209 26.11 -10.80 16.61
CA LYS A 209 26.20 -12.06 17.35
C LYS A 209 26.91 -13.17 16.58
N MET A 210 27.90 -12.81 15.77
CA MET A 210 28.73 -13.75 15.03
C MET A 210 29.51 -14.73 15.93
N ASP A 211 29.69 -14.41 17.19
CA ASP A 211 30.27 -15.32 18.21
C ASP A 211 29.37 -16.53 18.48
N GLN A 212 28.06 -16.41 18.30
CA GLN A 212 27.11 -17.48 18.55
C GLN A 212 26.80 -18.31 17.30
N ASN A 213 26.95 -17.73 16.10
CA ASN A 213 26.86 -18.44 14.83
C ASN A 213 27.89 -17.88 13.83
N PRO A 214 29.16 -18.33 13.89
CA PRO A 214 30.23 -17.81 13.02
C PRO A 214 30.01 -18.08 11.52
N THR A 215 29.18 -19.05 11.17
CA THR A 215 28.90 -19.45 9.80
C THR A 215 27.72 -18.69 9.18
N ALA A 216 27.02 -17.88 9.99
CA ALA A 216 25.90 -17.10 9.50
C ALA A 216 26.31 -16.18 8.34
N SER A 217 25.47 -16.10 7.35
CA SER A 217 25.65 -15.23 6.18
C SER A 217 24.32 -14.80 5.64
N ILE A 218 24.30 -13.66 4.98
CA ILE A 218 23.20 -13.19 4.14
C ILE A 218 23.62 -13.29 2.68
N ASN A 219 22.65 -13.40 1.79
CA ASN A 219 22.93 -13.36 0.35
C ASN A 219 23.14 -11.91 -0.11
N GLU A 220 24.36 -11.39 0.16
CA GLU A 220 24.72 -10.00 -0.10
C GLU A 220 24.47 -9.60 -1.56
N ARG A 221 24.79 -10.50 -2.51
CA ARG A 221 24.63 -10.21 -3.94
C ARG A 221 23.15 -9.99 -4.29
N LEU A 222 22.30 -10.92 -3.90
CA LEU A 222 20.87 -10.83 -4.18
C LEU A 222 20.24 -9.60 -3.48
N LEU A 223 20.64 -9.34 -2.23
CA LEU A 223 20.15 -8.17 -1.50
C LEU A 223 20.60 -6.86 -2.13
N MET A 224 21.85 -6.75 -2.62
CA MET A 224 22.33 -5.54 -3.30
C MET A 224 21.69 -5.33 -4.68
N ASP A 225 21.36 -6.41 -5.39
CA ASP A 225 20.62 -6.33 -6.66
C ASP A 225 19.18 -5.83 -6.43
N ASP A 226 18.49 -6.29 -5.37
CA ASP A 226 17.11 -5.87 -5.02
C ASP A 226 17.07 -4.49 -4.32
N TYR A 227 18.14 -4.14 -3.58
CA TYR A 227 18.25 -2.94 -2.75
C TYR A 227 19.56 -2.19 -2.99
N PRO A 228 19.66 -1.38 -4.06
CA PRO A 228 20.87 -0.63 -4.40
C PRO A 228 21.33 0.37 -3.33
N GLN A 229 20.46 0.72 -2.37
CA GLN A 229 20.80 1.57 -1.23
C GLN A 229 21.74 0.91 -0.22
N ILE A 230 22.01 -0.39 -0.29
CA ILE A 230 22.99 -1.06 0.56
C ILE A 230 24.39 -0.65 0.13
N ILE A 231 25.11 0.03 1.02
CA ILE A 231 26.47 0.47 0.77
C ILE A 231 27.48 -0.58 1.25
N LYS A 232 27.19 -1.23 2.38
CA LYS A 232 28.13 -2.19 2.99
C LYS A 232 27.46 -3.16 3.94
N THR A 233 27.99 -4.37 4.00
CA THR A 233 27.68 -5.38 5.02
C THR A 233 28.86 -5.58 5.95
N LEU A 234 28.62 -5.65 7.26
CA LEU A 234 29.63 -5.89 8.28
C LEU A 234 29.20 -7.03 9.19
N LYS A 235 30.14 -7.91 9.54
CA LYS A 235 29.94 -9.02 10.48
C LYS A 235 30.65 -8.72 11.79
N ILE A 236 29.88 -8.60 12.88
CA ILE A 236 30.41 -8.22 14.18
C ILE A 236 29.81 -9.08 15.31
N SER A 237 30.50 -9.04 16.46
CA SER A 237 29.95 -9.49 17.75
C SER A 237 30.04 -8.33 18.73
N ALA A 238 28.90 -7.76 19.11
CA ALA A 238 28.86 -6.65 20.05
C ALA A 238 29.48 -7.00 21.42
N LEU A 239 29.49 -8.27 21.79
CA LEU A 239 30.03 -8.75 23.05
C LEU A 239 31.53 -9.08 22.97
N ASN A 240 31.96 -9.73 21.90
CA ASN A 240 33.29 -10.40 21.86
C ASN A 240 34.30 -9.75 20.92
N ASP A 241 33.87 -8.89 19.99
CA ASP A 241 34.78 -8.27 19.04
C ASP A 241 35.65 -7.18 19.67
N LEU A 242 36.86 -7.03 19.10
CA LEU A 242 37.81 -6.01 19.49
C LEU A 242 37.36 -4.61 19.07
N LYS A 243 37.92 -3.58 19.68
CA LYS A 243 37.65 -2.15 19.43
C LYS A 243 37.82 -1.76 17.96
N GLU A 244 38.75 -2.41 17.24
CA GLU A 244 39.08 -2.13 15.85
C GLU A 244 37.87 -2.31 14.92
N LYS A 245 37.01 -3.33 15.15
CA LYS A 245 35.80 -3.54 14.34
C LYS A 245 34.78 -2.41 14.51
N PHE A 246 34.63 -1.88 15.73
CA PHE A 246 33.71 -0.75 15.98
C PHE A 246 34.29 0.56 15.47
N SER A 247 35.63 0.75 15.54
CA SER A 247 36.31 1.85 14.87
C SER A 247 36.11 1.79 13.36
N GLN A 248 36.16 0.57 12.75
CA GLN A 248 35.87 0.40 11.33
C GLN A 248 34.42 0.72 10.99
N LEU A 249 33.46 0.30 11.81
CA LEU A 249 32.03 0.67 11.62
C LEU A 249 31.86 2.18 11.70
N THR A 250 32.42 2.85 12.70
CA THR A 250 32.38 4.31 12.86
C THR A 250 32.99 5.03 11.66
N LYS A 251 34.17 4.59 11.19
CA LYS A 251 34.81 5.15 9.99
C LYS A 251 33.93 4.95 8.74
N THR A 252 33.28 3.79 8.60
CA THR A 252 32.35 3.53 7.50
C THR A 252 31.14 4.45 7.58
N ILE A 253 30.53 4.62 8.75
CA ILE A 253 29.45 5.58 8.97
C ILE A 253 29.85 6.97 8.49
N ILE A 254 30.99 7.49 8.95
CA ILE A 254 31.45 8.84 8.63
C ILE A 254 31.77 8.97 7.14
N SER A 255 32.41 7.96 6.53
CA SER A 255 32.71 8.01 5.09
C SER A 255 31.45 8.11 4.22
N ILE A 256 30.36 7.47 4.64
CA ILE A 256 29.06 7.57 3.94
C ILE A 256 28.40 8.91 4.23
N VAL A 257 28.41 9.35 5.51
CA VAL A 257 27.83 10.64 5.91
C VAL A 257 28.47 11.81 5.13
N LYS A 258 29.78 11.77 4.89
CA LYS A 258 30.49 12.77 4.06
C LYS A 258 29.99 12.83 2.60
N THR A 259 29.24 11.84 2.14
CA THR A 259 28.63 11.85 0.79
C THR A 259 27.24 12.49 0.74
N PHE A 260 26.66 12.84 1.88
CA PHE A 260 25.35 13.46 1.94
C PHE A 260 25.40 14.92 1.51
N ASP A 261 24.36 15.37 0.83
CA ASP A 261 24.16 16.77 0.48
C ASP A 261 23.96 17.67 1.72
N SER A 262 23.50 17.08 2.82
CA SER A 262 23.37 17.77 4.11
C SER A 262 24.68 17.92 4.88
N TYR A 263 25.71 17.13 4.56
CA TYR A 263 27.03 17.25 5.19
C TYR A 263 27.79 18.44 4.59
N ALA A 264 28.44 19.23 5.41
CA ALA A 264 29.14 20.45 5.02
C ALA A 264 28.27 21.45 4.22
N MET A 265 26.94 21.36 4.38
CA MET A 265 26.01 22.26 3.74
C MET A 265 26.15 23.69 4.26
N ASP A 266 26.07 24.64 3.33
CA ASP A 266 26.00 26.07 3.65
C ASP A 266 24.65 26.41 4.27
N PHE A 267 24.61 26.53 5.60
CA PHE A 267 23.39 26.79 6.36
C PHE A 267 23.36 28.23 6.84
N PRO A 268 22.37 29.05 6.48
CA PRO A 268 22.25 30.44 6.95
C PRO A 268 22.27 30.54 8.47
N ILE A 269 22.90 31.60 8.99
CA ILE A 269 23.02 31.80 10.46
C ILE A 269 21.63 31.93 11.09
N SER A 270 20.71 32.66 10.46
CA SER A 270 19.33 32.79 10.96
C SER A 270 18.65 31.43 11.15
N TRP A 271 18.80 30.53 10.18
CA TRP A 271 18.23 29.19 10.23
C TRP A 271 18.88 28.34 11.33
N ASN A 272 20.20 28.49 11.50
CA ASN A 272 20.89 27.80 12.58
C ASN A 272 20.46 28.30 13.96
N ASN A 273 20.23 29.61 14.14
CA ASN A 273 19.72 30.16 15.39
C ASN A 273 18.33 29.56 15.72
N ILE A 274 17.43 29.49 14.74
CA ILE A 274 16.13 28.85 14.92
C ILE A 274 16.32 27.40 15.34
N LYS A 275 17.19 26.63 14.64
CA LYS A 275 17.51 25.24 14.96
C LYS A 275 18.00 25.10 16.40
N MET A 276 18.95 25.95 16.83
CA MET A 276 19.52 25.92 18.20
C MET A 276 18.44 26.18 19.24
N ILE A 277 17.59 27.20 19.04
CA ILE A 277 16.46 27.50 19.90
C ILE A 277 15.56 26.28 20.07
N LEU A 278 15.12 25.67 18.94
CA LEU A 278 14.25 24.48 18.96
C LEU A 278 14.90 23.28 19.68
N THR A 279 16.22 23.10 19.51
CA THR A 279 16.96 21.98 20.11
C THR A 279 17.14 22.15 21.62
N GLU A 280 17.34 23.40 22.08
CA GLU A 280 17.58 23.74 23.51
C GLU A 280 16.28 23.88 24.30
N MET A 281 15.12 23.99 23.63
CA MET A 281 13.81 24.06 24.27
C MET A 281 13.56 22.83 25.15
N LYS A 282 12.99 23.05 26.33
CA LYS A 282 12.65 21.99 27.28
C LYS A 282 11.28 21.37 27.00
N GLU A 283 10.47 22.09 26.27
CA GLU A 283 9.13 21.69 25.85
C GLU A 283 9.18 20.41 25.01
N ASN A 284 8.14 19.57 25.13
CA ASN A 284 8.02 18.36 24.35
C ASN A 284 7.53 18.67 22.93
N TYR A 285 6.74 19.73 22.79
CA TYR A 285 6.20 20.23 21.54
C TYR A 285 5.94 21.73 21.65
N ILE A 286 5.79 22.39 20.50
CA ILE A 286 5.34 23.79 20.38
C ILE A 286 4.19 23.87 19.39
N THR A 287 3.46 24.98 19.44
CA THR A 287 2.39 25.26 18.46
C THR A 287 2.95 25.97 17.24
N ASP A 288 2.26 25.86 16.09
CA ASP A 288 2.67 26.55 14.85
C ASP A 288 2.80 28.07 15.03
N PRO A 289 1.88 28.80 15.73
CA PRO A 289 2.07 30.21 15.98
C PRO A 289 3.36 30.57 16.76
N LEU A 290 3.77 29.74 17.72
CA LEU A 290 5.02 29.96 18.44
C LEU A 290 6.24 29.74 17.55
N TYR A 291 6.20 28.72 16.70
CA TYR A 291 7.25 28.50 15.69
C TYR A 291 7.38 29.69 14.74
N ARG A 292 6.27 30.19 14.19
CA ARG A 292 6.26 31.38 13.32
C ARG A 292 6.88 32.60 14.02
N LYS A 293 6.52 32.81 15.28
CA LYS A 293 7.10 33.88 16.10
C LYS A 293 8.62 33.74 16.24
N ILE A 294 9.11 32.53 16.55
CA ILE A 294 10.56 32.26 16.65
C ILE A 294 11.24 32.54 15.30
N CYS A 295 10.66 32.17 14.18
CA CYS A 295 11.19 32.45 12.86
C CYS A 295 11.29 33.97 12.60
N CYS A 296 10.23 34.73 12.84
CA CYS A 296 10.21 36.19 12.66
C CYS A 296 11.22 36.91 13.55
N GLU A 297 11.34 36.48 14.82
CA GLU A 297 12.33 37.06 15.77
C GLU A 297 13.77 36.81 15.36
N ASN A 298 14.00 35.79 14.49
CA ASN A 298 15.34 35.48 13.92
C ASN A 298 15.51 35.94 12.47
N GLY A 299 14.64 36.83 12.00
CA GLY A 299 14.77 37.46 10.67
C GLY A 299 14.23 36.60 9.50
N VAL A 300 13.46 35.56 9.78
CA VAL A 300 12.81 34.71 8.76
C VAL A 300 11.30 35.01 8.78
N GLU A 301 10.90 36.06 8.03
CA GLU A 301 9.50 36.54 8.00
C GLU A 301 8.64 35.85 6.93
N ASP A 302 9.25 35.37 5.86
CA ASP A 302 8.57 34.73 4.75
C ASP A 302 8.01 33.35 5.14
N GLU A 303 6.71 33.16 4.95
CA GLU A 303 6.01 31.93 5.32
C GLU A 303 6.46 30.70 4.51
N GLN A 304 6.83 30.89 3.25
CA GLN A 304 7.34 29.79 2.40
C GLN A 304 8.68 29.31 2.94
N ILE A 305 9.56 30.23 3.34
CA ILE A 305 10.84 29.89 4.00
C ILE A 305 10.61 29.16 5.31
N GLN A 306 9.72 29.67 6.15
CA GLN A 306 9.36 29.04 7.41
C GLN A 306 8.83 27.59 7.18
N ASN A 307 7.99 27.41 6.19
CA ASN A 307 7.45 26.12 5.80
C ASN A 307 8.53 25.17 5.30
N TRP A 308 9.45 25.67 4.50
CA TRP A 308 10.57 24.87 4.00
C TRP A 308 11.52 24.47 5.14
N LEU A 309 11.83 25.39 6.07
CA LEU A 309 12.64 25.09 7.25
C LEU A 309 11.98 24.03 8.14
N LEU A 310 10.66 24.06 8.28
CA LEU A 310 9.92 23.09 9.05
C LEU A 310 10.11 21.67 8.48
N ASP A 311 10.05 21.54 7.16
CA ASP A 311 10.30 20.27 6.46
C ASP A 311 11.76 19.82 6.62
N TRP A 312 12.69 20.76 6.50
CA TRP A 312 14.11 20.49 6.70
C TRP A 312 14.42 20.02 8.13
N PHE A 313 13.86 20.68 9.14
CA PHE A 313 14.01 20.28 10.54
C PHE A 313 13.38 18.90 10.80
N HIS A 314 12.31 18.57 10.11
CA HIS A 314 11.74 17.23 10.14
C HIS A 314 12.74 16.17 9.63
N ASP A 315 13.38 16.40 8.50
CA ASP A 315 14.37 15.49 7.92
C ASP A 315 15.62 15.35 8.81
N LEU A 316 16.08 16.43 9.40
CA LEU A 316 17.22 16.40 10.33
C LEU A 316 16.86 15.77 11.69
N GLY A 317 15.58 15.58 12.00
CA GLY A 317 15.12 15.10 13.29
C GLY A 317 15.21 16.11 14.42
N VAL A 318 15.27 17.40 14.11
CA VAL A 318 15.25 18.52 15.07
C VAL A 318 13.85 18.72 15.63
N SER A 319 12.84 18.63 14.76
CA SER A 319 11.44 18.72 15.13
C SER A 319 10.59 17.92 14.13
N PHE A 320 9.43 17.44 14.58
CA PHE A 320 8.54 16.64 13.73
C PHE A 320 7.21 17.34 13.57
N ASN A 321 6.83 17.57 12.30
CA ASN A 321 5.53 18.11 11.91
C ASN A 321 4.91 17.20 10.86
N TYR A 322 3.63 16.87 11.01
CA TYR A 322 2.92 15.91 10.14
C TYR A 322 1.92 16.61 9.21
N ARG A 323 2.00 17.93 9.02
CA ARG A 323 1.08 18.73 8.19
C ARG A 323 0.94 18.22 6.75
N LYS A 324 2.02 17.74 6.14
CA LYS A 324 1.99 17.16 4.78
C LYS A 324 1.13 15.88 4.70
N LYS A 325 0.95 15.20 5.82
CA LYS A 325 0.16 13.97 5.92
C LYS A 325 -1.27 14.25 6.38
N ASP A 326 -1.46 15.27 7.21
CA ASP A 326 -2.75 15.65 7.77
C ASP A 326 -2.67 17.09 8.31
N GLU A 327 -3.53 17.99 7.76
CA GLU A 327 -3.57 19.40 8.16
C GLU A 327 -3.92 19.57 9.65
N LEU A 328 -4.78 18.71 10.21
CA LEU A 328 -5.16 18.76 11.63
C LEU A 328 -3.98 18.47 12.56
N LEU A 329 -3.01 17.67 12.10
CA LEU A 329 -1.77 17.39 12.83
C LEU A 329 -0.71 18.48 12.63
N GLY A 330 -0.92 19.43 11.71
CA GLY A 330 -0.02 20.54 11.44
C GLY A 330 0.08 21.58 12.57
N GLY A 331 -0.92 21.64 13.44
CA GLY A 331 -0.98 22.62 14.53
C GLY A 331 0.09 22.45 15.62
N TYR A 332 0.78 21.31 15.65
CA TYR A 332 1.81 20.99 16.62
C TYR A 332 3.11 20.58 15.94
N MET A 333 4.21 20.97 16.57
CA MET A 333 5.56 20.58 16.21
C MET A 333 6.18 19.84 17.39
N VAL A 334 6.45 18.55 17.24
CA VAL A 334 7.04 17.71 18.27
C VAL A 334 8.55 17.95 18.30
N LEU A 335 9.07 18.44 19.40
CA LEU A 335 10.51 18.68 19.63
C LEU A 335 11.21 17.45 20.21
N LYS A 336 10.49 16.66 21.01
CA LYS A 336 11.03 15.43 21.63
C LYS A 336 10.28 14.21 21.14
N PRO A 337 10.84 13.43 20.20
CA PRO A 337 10.22 12.21 19.70
C PRO A 337 9.79 11.24 20.80
N THR A 338 10.56 11.17 21.89
CA THR A 338 10.26 10.33 23.06
C THR A 338 8.92 10.66 23.70
N TRP A 339 8.45 11.92 23.61
CA TRP A 339 7.15 12.31 24.12
C TRP A 339 6.01 11.54 23.44
N ILE A 340 5.95 11.54 22.12
CA ILE A 340 4.87 10.85 21.39
C ILE A 340 5.04 9.33 21.44
N THR A 341 6.28 8.80 21.32
CA THR A 341 6.51 7.36 21.34
C THR A 341 6.21 6.74 22.71
N ASN A 342 6.55 7.42 23.82
CA ASN A 342 6.23 6.95 25.15
C ASN A 342 4.73 6.97 25.42
N ALA A 343 4.00 8.00 24.95
CA ALA A 343 2.55 8.03 25.06
C ALA A 343 1.91 6.81 24.36
N ILE A 344 2.30 6.56 23.12
CA ILE A 344 1.79 5.43 22.35
C ILE A 344 2.20 4.09 22.99
N TYR A 345 3.44 3.99 23.48
CA TYR A 345 3.90 2.82 24.20
C TYR A 345 3.05 2.54 25.46
N VAL A 346 2.79 3.56 26.27
CA VAL A 346 1.92 3.45 27.45
C VAL A 346 0.52 2.96 27.06
N ILE A 347 -0.06 3.53 26.02
CA ILE A 347 -1.38 3.11 25.54
C ILE A 347 -1.35 1.64 25.12
N LEU A 348 -0.39 1.22 24.27
CA LEU A 348 -0.32 -0.12 23.71
C LEU A 348 -0.04 -1.21 24.76
N PHE A 349 0.84 -0.95 25.70
CA PHE A 349 1.25 -1.94 26.70
C PHE A 349 0.38 -1.94 27.95
N ASN A 350 0.11 -0.77 28.51
CA ASN A 350 -0.64 -0.65 29.76
C ASN A 350 -2.15 -0.51 29.52
N GLY A 351 -2.56 -0.04 28.35
CA GLY A 351 -3.98 0.06 27.97
C GLY A 351 -4.66 -1.29 27.77
N ARG A 352 -3.88 -2.34 27.53
CA ARG A 352 -4.44 -3.68 27.30
C ARG A 352 -5.28 -4.20 28.48
N GLU A 353 -4.90 -3.92 29.71
CA GLU A 353 -5.66 -4.31 30.90
C GLU A 353 -7.00 -3.59 31.03
N TYR A 354 -7.13 -2.42 30.39
CA TYR A 354 -8.36 -1.60 30.40
C TYR A 354 -9.15 -1.72 29.09
N SER A 355 -8.70 -2.54 28.16
CA SER A 355 -9.38 -2.78 26.89
C SER A 355 -10.26 -4.02 26.95
N ASN A 356 -11.36 -3.97 26.21
CA ASN A 356 -12.15 -5.16 25.91
C ASN A 356 -11.86 -5.56 24.46
N ASN A 357 -11.02 -6.59 24.29
CA ASN A 357 -10.59 -7.12 23.00
C ASN A 357 -10.18 -6.03 21.99
N GLY A 358 -9.24 -5.16 22.38
CA GLY A 358 -8.75 -4.06 21.56
C GLY A 358 -9.58 -2.78 21.61
N ILE A 359 -10.77 -2.79 22.22
CA ILE A 359 -11.59 -1.60 22.39
C ILE A 359 -11.29 -0.96 23.75
N ILE A 360 -10.84 0.27 23.74
CA ILE A 360 -10.50 1.04 24.94
C ILE A 360 -11.26 2.37 24.96
N SER A 361 -11.75 2.77 26.13
CA SER A 361 -12.38 4.09 26.26
C SER A 361 -11.33 5.22 26.27
N ILE A 362 -11.65 6.34 25.63
CA ILE A 362 -10.80 7.54 25.65
C ILE A 362 -10.58 8.02 27.10
N ALA A 363 -11.56 7.83 27.96
CA ALA A 363 -11.41 8.13 29.40
C ALA A 363 -10.30 7.30 30.06
N ASN A 364 -10.21 6.00 29.77
CA ASN A 364 -9.12 5.15 30.26
C ASN A 364 -7.77 5.56 29.69
N ILE A 365 -7.70 5.93 28.40
CA ILE A 365 -6.46 6.45 27.78
C ILE A 365 -6.01 7.72 28.49
N ILE A 366 -6.93 8.65 28.79
CA ILE A 366 -6.64 9.87 29.53
C ILE A 366 -6.06 9.55 30.92
N GLU A 367 -6.69 8.65 31.67
CA GLU A 367 -6.22 8.27 33.00
C GLU A 367 -4.83 7.59 32.97
N LEU A 368 -4.59 6.70 31.99
CA LEU A 368 -3.30 6.07 31.77
C LEU A 368 -2.19 7.11 31.49
N LEU A 369 -2.49 8.08 30.63
CA LEU A 369 -1.52 9.10 30.23
C LEU A 369 -1.29 10.17 31.31
N LYS A 370 -2.27 10.44 32.18
CA LYS A 370 -2.07 11.30 33.34
C LYS A 370 -1.09 10.74 34.37
N LYS A 371 -1.06 9.41 34.53
CA LYS A 371 -0.20 8.72 35.50
C LYS A 371 0.46 7.51 34.84
N PRO A 372 1.35 7.72 33.88
CA PRO A 372 2.01 6.62 33.21
C PRO A 372 2.92 5.85 34.16
N PRO A 373 3.18 4.56 33.91
CA PRO A 373 4.13 3.79 34.71
C PRO A 373 5.52 4.39 34.64
N ARG A 374 6.15 4.67 35.79
CA ARG A 374 7.49 5.28 35.90
C ARG A 374 8.59 4.44 35.21
N ALA A 375 8.38 3.14 35.10
CA ALA A 375 9.28 2.25 34.36
C ALA A 375 9.36 2.59 32.86
N VAL A 376 8.33 3.28 32.33
CA VAL A 376 8.26 3.65 30.91
C VAL A 376 8.68 5.09 30.70
N THR A 377 8.09 6.01 31.48
CA THR A 377 8.33 7.45 31.33
C THR A 377 7.94 8.22 32.60
N ASP A 378 8.65 9.30 32.85
CA ASP A 378 8.30 10.31 33.88
C ASP A 378 7.41 11.43 33.30
N ILE A 379 7.13 11.40 31.99
CA ILE A 379 6.31 12.42 31.30
C ILE A 379 4.84 12.17 31.62
N MET A 380 4.18 13.16 32.22
CA MET A 380 2.74 13.19 32.43
C MET A 380 2.09 13.98 31.30
N TYR A 381 0.98 13.48 30.78
CA TYR A 381 0.29 14.07 29.62
C TYR A 381 -0.98 14.81 30.06
N ASN A 382 -1.21 15.98 29.47
CA ASN A 382 -2.42 16.74 29.66
C ASN A 382 -3.59 16.20 28.83
N ILE A 383 -4.80 16.41 29.29
CA ILE A 383 -6.01 15.97 28.58
C ILE A 383 -6.11 16.58 27.17
N THR A 384 -5.59 17.80 26.99
CA THR A 384 -5.59 18.50 25.70
C THR A 384 -4.61 17.93 24.68
N GLU A 385 -3.65 17.10 25.11
CA GLU A 385 -2.66 16.46 24.25
C GLU A 385 -3.17 15.13 23.67
N VAL A 386 -4.12 14.49 24.36
CA VAL A 386 -4.65 13.17 23.98
C VAL A 386 -5.26 13.15 22.57
N PRO A 387 -6.05 14.14 22.14
CA PRO A 387 -6.59 14.16 20.78
C PRO A 387 -5.50 14.17 19.69
N TYR A 388 -4.40 14.89 19.91
CA TYR A 388 -3.26 14.90 19.01
C TYR A 388 -2.56 13.53 18.96
N ILE A 389 -2.30 12.91 20.13
CA ILE A 389 -1.69 11.58 20.22
C ILE A 389 -2.54 10.54 19.48
N LEU A 390 -3.87 10.52 19.71
CA LEU A 390 -4.80 9.65 19.02
C LEU A 390 -4.87 9.97 17.51
N GLY A 391 -4.83 11.25 17.13
CA GLY A 391 -4.76 11.67 15.74
C GLY A 391 -3.54 11.09 15.03
N VAL A 392 -2.36 11.13 15.67
CA VAL A 392 -1.15 10.51 15.16
C VAL A 392 -1.32 8.99 15.04
N MET A 393 -1.86 8.31 16.07
CA MET A 393 -2.09 6.86 16.03
C MET A 393 -3.02 6.46 14.86
N ARG A 394 -4.10 7.20 14.65
CA ARG A 394 -5.06 6.98 13.55
C ARG A 394 -4.41 7.21 12.18
N ARG A 395 -3.66 8.31 12.03
CA ARG A 395 -2.98 8.64 10.77
C ARG A 395 -1.99 7.57 10.32
N PHE A 396 -1.34 6.92 11.27
CA PHE A 396 -0.39 5.85 10.97
C PHE A 396 -0.99 4.44 11.08
N GLU A 397 -2.33 4.36 11.11
CA GLU A 397 -3.08 3.11 11.10
C GLU A 397 -2.67 2.15 12.24
N ILE A 398 -2.47 2.71 13.44
CA ILE A 398 -2.28 1.96 14.69
C ILE A 398 -3.62 1.72 15.36
N SER A 399 -4.52 2.68 15.23
CA SER A 399 -5.86 2.66 15.81
C SER A 399 -6.88 3.31 14.88
N TYR A 400 -8.16 3.14 15.18
CA TYR A 400 -9.22 3.95 14.62
C TYR A 400 -10.29 4.28 15.67
N SER A 401 -10.98 5.42 15.46
CA SER A 401 -12.08 5.84 16.31
C SER A 401 -13.33 5.04 15.98
N ILE A 402 -13.95 4.41 17.00
CA ILE A 402 -15.26 3.78 16.85
C ILE A 402 -16.34 4.86 16.92
N ASP A 403 -16.20 5.74 17.91
CA ASP A 403 -17.05 6.89 18.17
C ASP A 403 -16.26 7.92 19.01
N ASP A 404 -16.95 8.95 19.53
CA ASP A 404 -16.32 9.98 20.36
C ASP A 404 -15.84 9.47 21.74
N LYS A 405 -16.11 8.23 22.10
CA LYS A 405 -15.80 7.65 23.42
C LYS A 405 -14.83 6.49 23.37
N TYR A 406 -14.74 5.80 22.25
CA TYR A 406 -13.99 4.54 22.14
C TYR A 406 -13.03 4.54 20.96
N GLU A 407 -11.86 3.97 21.21
CA GLU A 407 -10.82 3.70 20.23
C GLU A 407 -10.61 2.21 20.07
N PHE A 408 -10.42 1.72 18.85
CA PHE A 408 -10.04 0.34 18.57
C PHE A 408 -8.57 0.26 18.21
N ILE A 409 -7.85 -0.64 18.86
CA ILE A 409 -6.43 -0.86 18.69
C ILE A 409 -6.20 -2.37 18.45
N PRO A 410 -6.04 -2.81 17.18
CA PRO A 410 -5.93 -4.24 16.83
C PRO A 410 -4.85 -5.00 17.60
N MET A 411 -3.73 -4.33 17.89
CA MET A 411 -2.61 -4.92 18.62
C MET A 411 -2.93 -5.30 20.08
N MET A 412 -4.03 -4.82 20.62
CA MET A 412 -4.50 -5.14 21.96
C MET A 412 -5.49 -6.32 22.02
N CYS A 413 -5.88 -6.85 20.86
CA CYS A 413 -6.82 -7.99 20.78
C CYS A 413 -6.26 -9.24 21.46
N ASP A 414 -7.15 -10.16 21.83
CA ASP A 414 -6.82 -11.43 22.44
C ASP A 414 -5.94 -12.28 21.50
N ARG A 415 -5.05 -13.08 22.08
CA ARG A 415 -4.18 -13.94 21.29
C ARG A 415 -4.87 -15.19 20.78
N ASN A 416 -5.87 -15.67 21.52
CA ASN A 416 -6.56 -16.89 21.20
C ASN A 416 -7.56 -16.65 20.05
N GLN A 417 -7.59 -17.59 19.11
CA GLN A 417 -8.57 -17.60 18.04
C GLN A 417 -9.98 -17.72 18.62
N HIS A 418 -10.91 -16.92 18.09
CA HIS A 418 -12.32 -16.99 18.48
C HIS A 418 -12.92 -18.36 18.07
N GLU A 419 -13.77 -18.94 18.92
CA GLU A 419 -14.35 -20.27 18.69
C GLU A 419 -15.19 -20.38 17.40
N ASP A 420 -15.89 -19.31 17.02
CA ASP A 420 -16.65 -19.25 15.76
C ASP A 420 -15.78 -19.45 14.51
N ALA A 421 -14.49 -19.16 14.56
CA ALA A 421 -13.61 -19.37 13.43
C ALA A 421 -13.46 -20.86 13.05
N ALA A 422 -13.44 -21.76 14.04
CA ALA A 422 -13.41 -23.20 13.78
C ALA A 422 -14.70 -23.69 13.15
N LEU A 423 -15.85 -23.16 13.62
CA LEU A 423 -17.17 -23.46 13.06
C LEU A 423 -17.33 -22.89 11.65
N PHE A 424 -16.75 -21.73 11.39
CA PHE A 424 -16.78 -21.08 10.08
C PHE A 424 -16.07 -21.94 9.02
N MET A 425 -14.90 -22.49 9.34
CA MET A 425 -14.13 -23.34 8.42
C MET A 425 -14.77 -24.70 8.13
N GLN A 426 -15.74 -25.14 8.92
CA GLN A 426 -16.51 -26.37 8.64
C GLN A 426 -17.59 -26.17 7.58
N LYS A 427 -17.94 -24.91 7.27
CA LYS A 427 -18.93 -24.58 6.24
C LYS A 427 -18.32 -24.70 4.83
N GLU A 428 -19.17 -24.83 3.84
CA GLU A 428 -18.74 -24.73 2.44
C GLU A 428 -18.39 -23.28 2.11
N CYS A 429 -17.10 -22.99 2.07
CA CYS A 429 -16.55 -21.64 1.83
C CYS A 429 -15.83 -21.58 0.49
N LEU A 430 -15.85 -20.39 -0.12
CA LEU A 430 -14.83 -20.00 -1.09
C LEU A 430 -13.54 -19.74 -0.31
N GLU A 431 -12.44 -20.38 -0.72
CA GLU A 431 -11.15 -20.28 -0.04
C GLU A 431 -10.10 -19.65 -0.94
N TYR A 432 -9.37 -18.72 -0.38
CA TYR A 432 -8.30 -18.02 -1.06
C TYR A 432 -7.19 -17.69 -0.07
N TYR A 433 -5.93 -17.83 -0.49
CA TYR A 433 -4.77 -17.59 0.35
C TYR A 433 -3.82 -16.60 -0.32
N MET A 434 -3.19 -15.77 0.49
CA MET A 434 -2.11 -14.89 0.08
C MET A 434 -0.86 -15.29 0.86
N GLU A 435 0.14 -15.84 0.18
CA GLU A 435 1.35 -16.40 0.77
C GLU A 435 2.50 -15.38 0.71
N TYR A 436 3.29 -15.30 1.77
CA TYR A 436 4.39 -14.36 1.90
C TYR A 436 5.68 -15.10 2.24
N GLU A 437 6.82 -14.63 1.77
CA GLU A 437 8.12 -15.05 2.27
C GLU A 437 8.26 -14.73 3.76
N TYR A 438 7.83 -13.52 4.14
CA TYR A 438 7.69 -13.06 5.52
C TYR A 438 6.43 -12.22 5.66
N LEU A 439 5.56 -12.59 6.60
CA LEU A 439 4.30 -11.90 6.87
C LEU A 439 4.37 -11.12 8.19
N PRO A 440 4.51 -9.80 8.15
CA PRO A 440 4.44 -8.97 9.36
C PRO A 440 3.02 -8.94 9.95
N ASN A 441 2.89 -9.00 11.27
CA ASN A 441 1.59 -8.96 11.95
C ASN A 441 0.77 -7.71 11.61
N ASN A 442 1.43 -6.59 11.33
CA ASN A 442 0.75 -5.34 11.01
C ASN A 442 -0.02 -5.35 9.68
N VAL A 443 0.20 -6.33 8.79
CA VAL A 443 -0.59 -6.47 7.55
C VAL A 443 -2.07 -6.72 7.88
N LEU A 444 -2.33 -7.69 8.76
CA LEU A 444 -3.69 -8.00 9.19
C LEU A 444 -4.30 -6.87 10.01
N HIS A 445 -3.52 -6.24 10.90
CA HIS A 445 -4.01 -5.11 11.69
C HIS A 445 -4.44 -3.92 10.83
N LYS A 446 -3.68 -3.62 9.77
CA LYS A 446 -4.06 -2.61 8.77
C LYS A 446 -5.32 -2.99 8.00
N LEU A 447 -5.46 -4.27 7.65
CA LEU A 447 -6.68 -4.75 7.00
C LEU A 447 -7.90 -4.55 7.90
N MET A 448 -7.81 -4.91 9.20
CA MET A 448 -8.88 -4.69 10.16
C MET A 448 -9.28 -3.20 10.25
N ILE A 449 -8.31 -2.30 10.19
CA ILE A 449 -8.57 -0.86 10.21
C ILE A 449 -9.22 -0.39 8.90
N LYS A 450 -8.75 -0.86 7.75
CA LYS A 450 -9.30 -0.49 6.44
C LYS A 450 -10.71 -1.05 6.20
N MET A 451 -11.06 -2.15 6.85
CA MET A 451 -12.37 -2.81 6.77
C MET A 451 -13.16 -2.70 8.09
N GLN A 452 -12.98 -1.60 8.80
CA GLN A 452 -13.58 -1.37 10.12
C GLN A 452 -15.12 -1.44 10.13
N ASP A 453 -15.76 -1.06 9.04
CA ASP A 453 -17.22 -1.03 8.91
C ASP A 453 -17.82 -2.44 8.80
N ASP A 454 -17.04 -3.39 8.28
CA ASP A 454 -17.42 -4.80 8.14
C ASP A 454 -17.03 -5.65 9.36
N LEU A 455 -16.26 -5.10 10.29
CA LEU A 455 -15.60 -5.83 11.35
C LEU A 455 -16.59 -6.15 12.50
N ASP A 456 -16.83 -7.43 12.76
CA ASP A 456 -17.53 -7.84 13.98
C ASP A 456 -16.57 -7.76 15.18
N LYS A 457 -16.72 -6.69 15.94
CA LYS A 457 -15.85 -6.37 17.09
C LYS A 457 -15.87 -7.43 18.20
N SER A 458 -16.88 -8.30 18.25
CA SER A 458 -16.96 -9.42 19.18
C SER A 458 -16.16 -10.64 18.70
N LYS A 459 -15.82 -10.72 17.40
CA LYS A 459 -15.21 -11.88 16.76
C LYS A 459 -13.85 -11.55 16.15
N ILE A 460 -13.05 -10.80 16.90
CA ILE A 460 -11.69 -10.40 16.53
C ILE A 460 -10.71 -11.08 17.48
N TRP A 461 -9.52 -11.40 16.99
CA TRP A 461 -8.35 -11.78 17.79
C TRP A 461 -7.08 -11.29 17.10
N LEU A 462 -5.95 -11.36 17.78
CA LEU A 462 -4.68 -10.76 17.32
C LEU A 462 -4.28 -11.19 15.91
N THR A 463 -4.62 -12.43 15.50
CA THR A 463 -4.23 -13.02 14.22
C THR A 463 -5.40 -13.31 13.30
N GLY A 464 -6.59 -12.74 13.54
CA GLY A 464 -7.75 -12.97 12.68
C GLY A 464 -8.99 -12.18 13.08
N ALA A 465 -9.95 -12.16 12.17
CA ALA A 465 -11.26 -11.54 12.37
C ALA A 465 -12.33 -12.21 11.50
N ILE A 466 -13.58 -12.07 11.92
CA ILE A 466 -14.74 -12.35 11.07
C ILE A 466 -15.32 -11.01 10.62
N LEU A 467 -15.48 -10.88 9.31
CA LEU A 467 -16.02 -9.69 8.64
C LEU A 467 -17.43 -10.02 8.11
N TYR A 468 -18.30 -9.03 8.08
CA TYR A 468 -19.62 -9.12 7.49
C TYR A 468 -19.80 -7.99 6.47
N SER A 469 -20.26 -8.32 5.28
CA SER A 469 -20.60 -7.29 4.29
C SER A 469 -21.76 -6.43 4.77
N CYS A 470 -21.90 -5.23 4.21
CA CYS A 470 -22.97 -4.29 4.55
C CYS A 470 -24.38 -4.90 4.46
N ASP A 471 -24.56 -5.91 3.60
CA ASP A 471 -25.86 -6.62 3.42
C ASP A 471 -26.04 -7.79 4.41
N GLU A 472 -25.09 -8.04 5.31
CA GLU A 472 -25.05 -9.13 6.32
C GLU A 472 -25.21 -10.56 5.75
N ASN A 473 -25.44 -10.70 4.44
CA ASN A 473 -25.64 -12.00 3.78
C ASN A 473 -24.33 -12.73 3.49
N ILE A 474 -23.19 -11.99 3.48
CA ILE A 474 -21.87 -12.52 3.21
C ILE A 474 -20.99 -12.28 4.41
N SER A 475 -20.25 -13.30 4.77
CA SER A 475 -19.25 -13.21 5.84
C SER A 475 -17.91 -13.76 5.37
N ALA A 476 -16.83 -13.19 5.88
CA ALA A 476 -15.48 -13.66 5.62
C ALA A 476 -14.72 -13.88 6.93
N LEU A 477 -14.08 -15.04 7.03
CA LEU A 477 -13.05 -15.29 8.02
C LEU A 477 -11.71 -14.95 7.40
N VAL A 478 -10.98 -14.00 7.97
CA VAL A 478 -9.61 -13.67 7.57
C VAL A 478 -8.68 -13.95 8.73
N ARG A 479 -7.64 -14.74 8.50
CA ARG A 479 -6.68 -15.07 9.56
C ARG A 479 -5.25 -15.18 9.03
N MET A 480 -4.30 -14.91 9.91
CA MET A 480 -2.90 -15.23 9.68
C MET A 480 -2.62 -16.65 10.19
N HIS A 481 -2.03 -17.45 9.34
CA HIS A 481 -1.57 -18.78 9.70
C HIS A 481 -0.23 -19.06 8.99
N ASN A 482 0.82 -19.28 9.77
CA ASN A 482 2.19 -19.32 9.26
C ASN A 482 2.53 -18.00 8.51
N ASN A 483 3.13 -18.09 7.33
CA ASN A 483 3.44 -16.93 6.50
C ASN A 483 2.34 -16.64 5.46
N ARG A 484 1.07 -16.92 5.75
CA ARG A 484 -0.02 -16.66 4.83
C ARG A 484 -1.24 -16.02 5.49
N ILE A 485 -1.97 -15.24 4.72
CA ILE A 485 -3.32 -14.77 5.06
C ILE A 485 -4.29 -15.72 4.38
N GLU A 486 -5.11 -16.37 5.19
CA GLU A 486 -6.17 -17.27 4.75
C GLU A 486 -7.51 -16.53 4.79
N ILE A 487 -8.26 -16.61 3.69
CA ILE A 487 -9.57 -15.97 3.51
C ILE A 487 -10.58 -17.06 3.18
N TYR A 488 -11.62 -17.14 4.01
CA TYR A 488 -12.75 -18.06 3.82
C TYR A 488 -14.00 -17.23 3.71
N ILE A 489 -14.76 -17.37 2.63
CA ILE A 489 -15.98 -16.59 2.40
C ILE A 489 -17.18 -17.48 2.31
N ASN A 490 -18.20 -17.17 3.10
CA ASN A 490 -19.47 -17.86 3.13
C ASN A 490 -20.62 -16.88 2.84
N SER A 491 -21.73 -17.40 2.32
CA SER A 491 -22.98 -16.66 2.09
C SER A 491 -24.16 -17.52 2.57
N THR A 492 -25.14 -16.87 3.16
CA THR A 492 -26.37 -17.53 3.64
C THR A 492 -27.15 -18.15 2.47
N ASP A 493 -27.10 -17.54 1.28
CA ASP A 493 -27.91 -17.92 0.12
C ASP A 493 -27.18 -18.84 -0.87
N ASN A 494 -25.95 -19.26 -0.54
CA ASN A 494 -25.08 -20.10 -1.38
C ASN A 494 -24.79 -19.54 -2.80
N VAL A 495 -25.02 -18.26 -3.05
CA VAL A 495 -24.78 -17.61 -4.34
C VAL A 495 -23.29 -17.30 -4.50
N VAL A 496 -22.71 -17.65 -5.65
CA VAL A 496 -21.27 -17.56 -5.88
C VAL A 496 -20.80 -16.12 -6.15
N TYR A 497 -21.57 -15.35 -6.89
CA TYR A 497 -21.17 -14.01 -7.36
C TYR A 497 -20.87 -13.01 -6.24
N PRO A 498 -21.75 -12.83 -5.24
CA PRO A 498 -21.47 -11.91 -4.14
C PRO A 498 -20.23 -12.30 -3.32
N LYS A 499 -19.92 -13.62 -3.19
CA LYS A 499 -18.72 -14.11 -2.51
C LYS A 499 -17.44 -13.62 -3.21
N LYS A 500 -17.44 -13.60 -4.56
CA LYS A 500 -16.29 -13.12 -5.35
C LYS A 500 -16.08 -11.62 -5.20
N GLU A 501 -17.14 -10.83 -5.22
CA GLU A 501 -17.04 -9.38 -5.05
C GLU A 501 -16.43 -9.04 -3.70
N TYR A 502 -16.89 -9.70 -2.65
CA TYR A 502 -16.36 -9.49 -1.31
C TYR A 502 -14.89 -9.97 -1.17
N LEU A 503 -14.53 -11.11 -1.80
CA LEU A 503 -13.14 -11.52 -1.91
C LEU A 503 -12.29 -10.44 -2.59
N ASN A 504 -12.78 -9.86 -3.67
CA ASN A 504 -12.06 -8.84 -4.42
C ASN A 504 -11.85 -7.56 -3.61
N GLU A 505 -12.80 -7.17 -2.78
CA GLU A 505 -12.66 -6.05 -1.86
C GLU A 505 -11.57 -6.30 -0.82
N ILE A 506 -11.58 -7.47 -0.17
CA ILE A 506 -10.53 -7.89 0.76
C ILE A 506 -9.17 -7.95 0.07
N ARG A 507 -9.08 -8.57 -1.13
CA ARG A 507 -7.84 -8.64 -1.93
C ARG A 507 -7.32 -7.25 -2.28
N LYS A 508 -8.17 -6.34 -2.74
CA LYS A 508 -7.79 -4.97 -3.08
C LYS A 508 -7.16 -4.25 -1.90
N ASN A 509 -7.75 -4.37 -0.71
CA ASN A 509 -7.18 -3.79 0.51
C ASN A 509 -5.83 -4.42 0.84
N LEU A 510 -5.70 -5.75 0.78
CA LEU A 510 -4.43 -6.45 1.02
C LEU A 510 -3.35 -6.05 0.01
N LEU A 511 -3.68 -5.96 -1.28
CA LEU A 511 -2.73 -5.55 -2.32
C LEU A 511 -2.26 -4.09 -2.12
N ASN A 512 -3.14 -3.20 -1.68
CA ASN A 512 -2.75 -1.84 -1.34
C ASN A 512 -1.82 -1.82 -0.13
N ILE A 513 -2.12 -2.60 0.92
CA ILE A 513 -1.25 -2.76 2.09
C ILE A 513 0.10 -3.34 1.67
N ASN A 514 0.13 -4.34 0.81
CA ASN A 514 1.35 -4.96 0.31
C ASN A 514 2.22 -3.96 -0.48
N ARG A 515 1.60 -3.09 -1.31
CA ARG A 515 2.32 -2.00 -2.00
C ARG A 515 2.90 -1.00 -1.01
N GLU A 516 2.10 -0.55 -0.03
CA GLU A 516 2.55 0.38 1.02
C GLU A 516 3.74 -0.19 1.83
N LEU A 517 3.76 -1.50 2.04
CA LEU A 517 4.80 -2.20 2.79
C LEU A 517 5.90 -2.80 1.91
N ASN A 518 5.76 -2.68 0.58
CA ASN A 518 6.59 -3.32 -0.43
C ASN A 518 6.80 -4.83 -0.15
N LEU A 519 5.71 -5.51 0.20
CA LEU A 519 5.70 -6.94 0.44
C LEU A 519 5.39 -7.67 -0.87
N LYS A 520 6.11 -8.75 -1.11
CA LYS A 520 5.77 -9.70 -2.17
C LYS A 520 4.86 -10.76 -1.59
N ALA A 521 3.73 -10.95 -2.20
CA ALA A 521 2.77 -11.98 -1.86
C ALA A 521 2.39 -12.77 -3.11
N GLU A 522 2.22 -14.07 -2.95
CA GLU A 522 1.75 -14.97 -4.00
C GLU A 522 0.30 -15.34 -3.73
N ASP A 523 -0.55 -15.16 -4.73
CA ASP A 523 -1.95 -15.51 -4.67
C ASP A 523 -2.14 -17.01 -4.90
N THR A 524 -2.88 -17.70 -4.01
CA THR A 524 -3.20 -19.12 -4.10
C THR A 524 -4.71 -19.32 -4.07
N ILE A 525 -5.24 -19.87 -5.14
CA ILE A 525 -6.66 -20.21 -5.29
C ILE A 525 -6.90 -21.63 -4.81
N VAL A 526 -7.91 -21.84 -4.00
CA VAL A 526 -8.31 -23.18 -3.58
C VAL A 526 -9.47 -23.66 -4.44
N TYR A 527 -9.16 -24.54 -5.39
CA TYR A 527 -10.17 -25.17 -6.24
C TYR A 527 -10.73 -26.42 -5.57
N LYS A 528 -12.05 -26.47 -5.44
CA LYS A 528 -12.78 -27.61 -4.83
C LYS A 528 -13.68 -28.29 -5.83
N GLU A 529 -13.60 -29.63 -5.87
CA GLU A 529 -14.52 -30.45 -6.67
C GLU A 529 -14.66 -31.84 -6.03
N ASN A 530 -15.90 -32.32 -5.88
CA ASN A 530 -16.25 -33.62 -5.31
C ASN A 530 -15.57 -33.91 -3.95
N GLY A 531 -15.48 -32.91 -3.07
CA GLY A 531 -14.87 -33.05 -1.75
C GLY A 531 -13.34 -33.06 -1.74
N ILE A 532 -12.68 -32.94 -2.89
CA ILE A 532 -11.24 -32.82 -3.03
C ILE A 532 -10.90 -31.33 -3.24
N SER A 533 -9.93 -30.83 -2.45
CA SER A 533 -9.42 -29.46 -2.60
C SER A 533 -7.96 -29.46 -3.06
N GLU A 534 -7.63 -28.56 -3.97
CA GLU A 534 -6.28 -28.33 -4.48
C GLU A 534 -5.93 -26.85 -4.43
N GLU A 535 -4.77 -26.55 -3.84
CA GLU A 535 -4.20 -25.21 -3.82
C GLU A 535 -3.44 -24.99 -5.13
N ILE A 536 -3.79 -23.92 -5.84
CA ILE A 536 -3.23 -23.60 -7.16
C ILE A 536 -2.70 -22.18 -7.12
N LYS A 537 -1.41 -22.02 -7.34
CA LYS A 537 -0.78 -20.69 -7.42
C LYS A 537 -1.29 -19.95 -8.66
N TYR A 538 -1.66 -18.70 -8.46
CA TYR A 538 -2.17 -17.85 -9.54
C TYR A 538 -1.15 -17.68 -10.68
N GLU A 539 0.13 -17.55 -10.35
CA GLU A 539 1.21 -17.47 -11.33
C GLU A 539 1.27 -18.72 -12.23
N THR A 540 1.02 -19.92 -11.66
CA THR A 540 0.95 -21.15 -12.46
C THR A 540 -0.15 -21.05 -13.53
N LEU A 541 -1.32 -20.49 -13.19
CA LEU A 541 -2.39 -20.27 -14.16
C LEU A 541 -1.97 -19.29 -15.26
N LEU A 542 -1.23 -18.23 -14.90
CA LEU A 542 -0.71 -17.27 -15.87
C LEU A 542 0.28 -17.91 -16.85
N VAL A 543 1.12 -18.84 -16.38
CA VAL A 543 2.04 -19.61 -17.25
C VAL A 543 1.27 -20.46 -18.24
N TYR A 544 0.24 -21.19 -17.79
CA TYR A 544 -0.60 -21.99 -18.69
C TYR A 544 -1.33 -21.12 -19.72
N LEU A 545 -1.83 -19.95 -19.29
CA LEU A 545 -2.48 -19.01 -20.20
C LEU A 545 -1.51 -18.43 -21.23
N SER A 546 -0.28 -18.10 -20.83
CA SER A 546 0.75 -17.61 -21.76
C SER A 546 1.13 -18.67 -22.79
N ALA A 547 1.12 -19.94 -22.40
CA ALA A 547 1.30 -21.08 -23.31
C ALA A 547 0.05 -21.41 -24.17
N LYS A 548 -1.03 -20.61 -24.09
CA LYS A 548 -2.30 -20.79 -24.79
C LYS A 548 -3.06 -22.09 -24.42
N GLU A 549 -2.72 -22.66 -23.26
CA GLU A 549 -3.42 -23.84 -22.76
C GLU A 549 -4.80 -23.46 -22.19
N LYS A 550 -5.80 -24.29 -22.45
CA LYS A 550 -7.19 -24.09 -21.97
C LYS A 550 -7.46 -24.81 -20.66
N SER A 551 -6.63 -25.78 -20.30
CA SER A 551 -6.81 -26.63 -19.13
C SER A 551 -5.46 -26.93 -18.49
N MET A 552 -5.44 -27.08 -17.17
CA MET A 552 -4.28 -27.55 -16.44
C MET A 552 -4.54 -28.94 -15.85
N PHE A 553 -3.50 -29.73 -15.66
CA PHE A 553 -3.64 -31.02 -15.01
C PHE A 553 -3.64 -30.84 -13.48
N SER A 554 -4.74 -31.19 -12.85
CA SER A 554 -4.86 -31.24 -11.40
C SER A 554 -4.27 -32.57 -10.88
N VAL A 555 -3.26 -32.46 -10.03
CA VAL A 555 -2.58 -33.64 -9.47
C VAL A 555 -3.48 -34.37 -8.48
N LYS A 556 -4.20 -33.62 -7.65
CA LYS A 556 -5.09 -34.20 -6.63
C LYS A 556 -6.36 -34.80 -7.24
N LEU A 557 -6.96 -34.13 -8.24
CA LEU A 557 -8.15 -34.62 -8.93
C LEU A 557 -7.82 -35.65 -10.01
N LYS A 558 -6.53 -35.80 -10.38
CA LYS A 558 -6.05 -36.72 -11.44
C LYS A 558 -6.76 -36.51 -12.78
N LYS A 559 -7.09 -35.26 -13.15
CA LYS A 559 -7.77 -34.92 -14.40
C LYS A 559 -7.39 -33.53 -14.89
N LEU A 560 -7.71 -33.25 -16.15
CA LEU A 560 -7.62 -31.89 -16.69
C LEU A 560 -8.79 -31.05 -16.17
N VAL A 561 -8.45 -29.88 -15.60
CA VAL A 561 -9.42 -28.88 -15.11
C VAL A 561 -9.34 -27.64 -16.01
N PRO A 562 -10.46 -27.15 -16.55
CA PRO A 562 -10.46 -25.93 -17.34
C PRO A 562 -9.97 -24.73 -16.50
N ILE A 563 -8.99 -23.99 -17.02
CA ILE A 563 -8.42 -22.82 -16.35
C ILE A 563 -9.50 -21.77 -16.05
N LYS A 564 -10.46 -21.60 -16.95
CA LYS A 564 -11.61 -20.72 -16.74
C LYS A 564 -12.42 -21.03 -15.48
N LYS A 565 -12.56 -22.32 -15.10
CA LYS A 565 -13.27 -22.70 -13.87
C LYS A 565 -12.50 -22.27 -12.61
N ILE A 566 -11.18 -22.33 -12.66
CA ILE A 566 -10.31 -21.97 -11.54
C ILE A 566 -10.24 -20.44 -11.41
N LEU A 567 -9.99 -19.74 -12.51
CA LEU A 567 -10.00 -18.29 -12.57
C LEU A 567 -11.37 -17.70 -12.21
N GLY A 568 -12.45 -18.36 -12.62
CA GLY A 568 -13.80 -17.95 -12.27
C GLY A 568 -14.06 -17.82 -10.76
N ILE A 569 -13.15 -18.27 -9.88
CA ILE A 569 -13.21 -18.05 -8.44
C ILE A 569 -12.78 -16.62 -8.04
N VAL A 570 -11.87 -16.01 -8.82
CA VAL A 570 -11.22 -14.74 -8.47
C VAL A 570 -11.27 -13.68 -9.57
N GLU A 571 -11.77 -14.00 -10.76
CA GLU A 571 -11.64 -13.15 -11.94
C GLU A 571 -12.43 -11.83 -11.83
N ASN A 572 -11.73 -10.70 -11.97
CA ASN A 572 -12.27 -9.34 -12.05
C ASN A 572 -11.40 -8.46 -12.97
N GLU A 573 -11.73 -7.17 -13.08
CA GLU A 573 -10.96 -6.20 -13.88
C GLU A 573 -9.49 -6.07 -13.46
N MET A 574 -9.20 -6.32 -12.19
CA MET A 574 -7.84 -6.23 -11.66
C MET A 574 -7.01 -7.45 -12.09
N ASP A 575 -7.61 -8.63 -12.08
CA ASP A 575 -6.95 -9.86 -12.56
C ASP A 575 -6.68 -9.77 -14.07
N SER A 576 -7.59 -9.17 -14.82
CA SER A 576 -7.40 -8.90 -16.24
C SER A 576 -6.18 -8.01 -16.51
N LYS A 577 -5.94 -6.97 -15.68
CA LYS A 577 -4.74 -6.12 -15.76
C LYS A 577 -3.46 -6.89 -15.41
N LEU A 578 -3.48 -7.70 -14.35
CA LEU A 578 -2.34 -8.53 -13.96
C LEU A 578 -1.98 -9.54 -15.06
N ILE A 579 -2.98 -10.15 -15.67
CA ILE A 579 -2.78 -11.04 -16.82
C ILE A 579 -2.11 -10.30 -17.99
N ILE A 580 -2.56 -9.08 -18.29
CA ILE A 580 -1.97 -8.25 -19.34
C ILE A 580 -0.51 -7.92 -19.03
N GLU A 581 -0.23 -7.43 -17.82
CA GLU A 581 1.11 -7.07 -17.38
C GLU A 581 2.06 -8.27 -17.44
N TYR A 582 1.59 -9.44 -16.98
CA TYR A 582 2.37 -10.68 -17.06
C TYR A 582 2.66 -11.07 -18.51
N CYS A 583 1.64 -11.04 -19.37
CA CYS A 583 1.79 -11.36 -20.78
C CYS A 583 2.70 -10.40 -21.53
N GLN A 584 2.64 -9.10 -21.23
CA GLN A 584 3.54 -8.08 -21.81
C GLN A 584 5.00 -8.28 -21.40
N LYS A 585 5.23 -8.70 -20.16
CA LYS A 585 6.56 -8.94 -19.61
C LYS A 585 7.23 -10.20 -20.20
N HIS A 586 6.45 -11.18 -20.63
CA HIS A 586 6.93 -12.44 -21.17
C HIS A 586 6.62 -12.51 -22.68
N GLU A 587 7.37 -11.83 -23.49
CA GLU A 587 7.27 -11.57 -24.96
C GLU A 587 6.57 -12.62 -25.85
N GLU A 588 6.11 -13.75 -25.31
CA GLU A 588 5.55 -14.90 -26.03
C GLU A 588 4.03 -14.82 -26.29
N VAL A 589 3.32 -13.79 -25.74
CA VAL A 589 1.86 -13.70 -25.86
C VAL A 589 1.46 -12.59 -26.80
N THR A 590 0.86 -12.95 -27.93
CA THR A 590 0.36 -11.99 -28.92
C THR A 590 -0.76 -11.13 -28.33
N TYR A 591 -0.70 -9.82 -28.57
CA TYR A 591 -1.68 -8.79 -28.18
C TYR A 591 -3.14 -9.21 -28.47
N ALA A 592 -3.35 -10.04 -29.51
CA ALA A 592 -4.65 -10.58 -29.89
C ALA A 592 -5.25 -11.53 -28.84
N LEU A 593 -4.44 -12.31 -28.12
CA LEU A 593 -4.94 -13.21 -27.07
C LEU A 593 -5.42 -12.43 -25.86
N VAL A 594 -4.65 -11.42 -25.46
CA VAL A 594 -4.96 -10.54 -24.32
C VAL A 594 -6.26 -9.76 -24.58
N ASN A 595 -6.40 -9.18 -25.77
CA ASN A 595 -7.61 -8.47 -26.16
C ASN A 595 -8.83 -9.40 -26.27
N SER A 596 -8.64 -10.64 -26.74
CA SER A 596 -9.68 -11.68 -26.76
C SER A 596 -10.12 -12.08 -25.34
N MET A 597 -9.19 -12.16 -24.38
CA MET A 597 -9.49 -12.49 -22.98
C MET A 597 -10.20 -11.33 -22.28
N LEU A 598 -9.77 -10.09 -22.51
CA LEU A 598 -10.42 -8.88 -21.98
C LEU A 598 -11.85 -8.73 -22.52
N ALA A 599 -12.03 -8.93 -23.83
CA ALA A 599 -13.35 -8.90 -24.43
C ALA A 599 -14.26 -10.00 -23.84
N LYS A 600 -13.73 -11.22 -23.62
CA LYS A 600 -14.48 -12.33 -23.02
C LYS A 600 -14.81 -12.11 -21.53
N ALA A 601 -13.89 -11.56 -20.74
CA ALA A 601 -14.15 -11.26 -19.33
C ALA A 601 -15.23 -10.18 -19.18
N HIS A 602 -15.16 -9.13 -20.01
CA HIS A 602 -16.18 -8.08 -20.05
C HIS A 602 -17.52 -8.59 -20.51
N THR A 603 -17.53 -9.44 -21.54
CA THR A 603 -18.74 -10.06 -22.09
C THR A 603 -19.40 -11.01 -21.07
N HIS A 604 -18.61 -11.80 -20.33
CA HIS A 604 -19.14 -12.72 -19.32
C HIS A 604 -19.85 -12.00 -18.17
N ARG A 605 -19.30 -10.90 -17.71
CA ARG A 605 -19.94 -10.04 -16.68
C ARG A 605 -21.26 -9.45 -17.18
N ILE A 606 -21.29 -8.97 -18.41
CA ILE A 606 -22.53 -8.44 -19.02
C ILE A 606 -23.60 -9.55 -19.10
N TYR A 607 -23.22 -10.79 -19.41
CA TYR A 607 -24.16 -11.91 -19.48
C TYR A 607 -24.72 -12.30 -18.11
N GLU A 608 -23.91 -12.33 -17.05
CA GLU A 608 -24.39 -12.62 -15.70
C GLU A 608 -25.34 -11.52 -15.17
N GLU A 609 -25.03 -10.26 -15.44
CA GLU A 609 -25.91 -9.14 -15.12
C GLU A 609 -27.21 -9.20 -15.93
N LEU A 610 -27.12 -9.50 -17.21
CA LEU A 610 -28.28 -9.63 -18.09
C LEU A 610 -29.19 -10.79 -17.67
N GLN A 611 -28.64 -11.95 -17.33
CA GLN A 611 -29.40 -13.08 -16.85
C GLN A 611 -30.18 -12.70 -15.59
N ARG A 612 -29.55 -12.07 -14.61
CA ARG A 612 -30.17 -11.63 -13.38
C ARG A 612 -31.30 -10.61 -13.64
N ASP A 613 -31.05 -9.64 -14.50
CA ASP A 613 -32.03 -8.63 -14.88
C ASP A 613 -33.23 -9.25 -15.59
N ILE A 614 -33.04 -10.26 -16.44
CA ILE A 614 -34.11 -11.04 -17.10
C ILE A 614 -34.91 -11.82 -16.06
N GLU A 615 -34.26 -12.52 -15.13
CA GLU A 615 -34.91 -13.28 -14.05
C GLU A 615 -35.76 -12.38 -13.15
N GLU A 616 -35.22 -11.19 -12.75
CA GLU A 616 -36.00 -10.20 -11.99
C GLU A 616 -37.22 -9.68 -12.76
N CYS A 617 -37.07 -9.42 -14.05
CA CYS A 617 -38.17 -8.99 -14.90
C CYS A 617 -39.24 -10.08 -15.02
N CYS A 618 -38.84 -11.36 -15.18
CA CYS A 618 -39.74 -12.49 -15.20
C CYS A 618 -40.51 -12.63 -13.86
N MET A 619 -39.85 -12.47 -12.73
CA MET A 619 -40.49 -12.46 -11.41
C MET A 619 -41.52 -11.33 -11.27
N LYS A 620 -41.20 -10.11 -11.75
CA LYS A 620 -42.14 -8.97 -11.76
C LYS A 620 -43.35 -9.21 -12.64
N ILE A 621 -43.16 -9.82 -13.80
CA ILE A 621 -44.26 -10.24 -14.73
C ILE A 621 -45.15 -11.27 -14.05
N GLN A 622 -44.55 -12.27 -13.39
CA GLN A 622 -45.25 -13.31 -12.66
C GLN A 622 -46.06 -12.79 -11.46
N GLY A 623 -45.56 -11.77 -10.76
CA GLY A 623 -46.24 -11.13 -9.63
C GLY A 623 -47.44 -10.25 -10.03
N ASN A 624 -47.50 -9.76 -11.29
CA ASN A 624 -48.54 -8.83 -11.76
C ASN A 624 -49.63 -9.55 -12.62
N THR A 625 -50.05 -10.70 -12.23
CA THR A 625 -50.85 -11.66 -13.00
C THR A 625 -52.21 -11.18 -13.50
N LEU A 626 -52.82 -10.17 -12.94
CA LEU A 626 -54.25 -9.83 -13.27
C LEU A 626 -54.44 -8.94 -14.51
N GLN A 627 -53.43 -8.17 -14.95
CA GLN A 627 -53.56 -7.30 -16.12
C GLN A 627 -52.79 -7.82 -17.34
N ILE A 628 -51.71 -8.59 -17.17
CA ILE A 628 -50.77 -9.00 -18.22
C ILE A 628 -51.18 -10.33 -18.85
N LEU A 629 -51.88 -11.20 -18.10
CA LEU A 629 -52.31 -12.52 -18.59
C LEU A 629 -53.39 -12.49 -19.71
N ARG A 630 -54.01 -11.35 -20.00
CA ARG A 630 -55.00 -11.16 -21.05
C ARG A 630 -54.43 -10.66 -22.38
N GLY A 631 -53.13 -10.30 -22.42
CA GLY A 631 -52.45 -9.78 -23.58
C GLY A 631 -51.94 -10.88 -24.52
N LYS A 632 -51.73 -10.54 -25.78
CA LYS A 632 -51.03 -11.41 -26.74
C LYS A 632 -49.53 -11.48 -26.38
N GLU A 633 -48.81 -12.46 -26.94
CA GLU A 633 -47.35 -12.63 -26.74
C GLU A 633 -46.58 -11.35 -26.97
N ASN A 634 -46.88 -10.60 -28.02
CA ASN A 634 -46.24 -9.30 -28.30
C ASN A 634 -46.47 -8.26 -27.19
N ASP A 635 -47.60 -8.26 -26.50
CA ASP A 635 -47.86 -7.35 -25.41
C ASP A 635 -46.97 -7.68 -24.20
N ARG A 636 -46.71 -8.97 -23.94
CA ARG A 636 -45.82 -9.47 -22.90
C ARG A 636 -44.37 -9.18 -23.23
N ASN A 637 -43.96 -9.36 -24.48
CA ASN A 637 -42.62 -9.04 -24.96
C ASN A 637 -42.32 -7.53 -24.86
N THR A 638 -43.30 -6.70 -25.18
CA THR A 638 -43.21 -5.23 -25.02
C THR A 638 -43.03 -4.87 -23.52
N TYR A 639 -43.78 -5.49 -22.63
CA TYR A 639 -43.68 -5.23 -21.19
C TYR A 639 -42.32 -5.70 -20.62
N LEU A 640 -41.84 -6.87 -21.04
CA LEU A 640 -40.51 -7.37 -20.66
C LEU A 640 -39.42 -6.41 -21.15
N ARG A 641 -39.47 -5.96 -22.39
CA ARG A 641 -38.57 -4.96 -22.96
C ARG A 641 -38.59 -3.69 -22.13
N ASP A 642 -39.77 -3.17 -21.79
CA ASP A 642 -39.88 -1.92 -21.02
C ASP A 642 -39.30 -2.07 -19.62
N LEU A 643 -39.49 -3.22 -18.96
CA LEU A 643 -38.87 -3.51 -17.66
C LEU A 643 -37.33 -3.58 -17.74
N LEU A 644 -36.77 -4.26 -18.76
CA LEU A 644 -35.33 -4.35 -18.97
C LEU A 644 -34.72 -2.99 -19.31
N SER A 645 -35.47 -2.12 -20.05
CA SER A 645 -34.99 -0.79 -20.44
C SER A 645 -34.82 0.20 -19.28
N VAL A 646 -35.47 -0.05 -18.14
CA VAL A 646 -35.38 0.82 -16.95
C VAL A 646 -33.95 0.93 -16.44
N ASN A 647 -33.16 -0.11 -16.54
CA ASN A 647 -31.79 -0.14 -16.05
C ASN A 647 -30.77 0.64 -16.91
N LYS A 648 -31.16 1.10 -18.12
CA LYS A 648 -30.28 1.83 -19.08
C LYS A 648 -28.92 1.16 -19.38
N ARG A 649 -28.79 -0.14 -19.10
CA ARG A 649 -27.56 -0.91 -19.32
C ARG A 649 -27.50 -1.52 -20.72
N TYR A 650 -28.67 -1.69 -21.34
CA TYR A 650 -28.83 -2.38 -22.60
C TYR A 650 -29.64 -1.55 -23.59
N ILE A 651 -29.35 -1.72 -24.87
CA ILE A 651 -30.15 -1.22 -25.97
C ILE A 651 -30.99 -2.39 -26.48
N LEU A 652 -32.28 -2.25 -26.42
CA LEU A 652 -33.23 -3.31 -26.74
C LEU A 652 -33.89 -2.98 -28.09
N CYS A 653 -33.75 -3.90 -29.06
CA CYS A 653 -34.35 -3.81 -30.40
C CYS A 653 -35.43 -4.86 -30.52
N ASP A 654 -36.66 -4.41 -30.75
CA ASP A 654 -37.86 -5.24 -30.91
C ASP A 654 -38.05 -5.66 -32.36
N GLN A 655 -38.49 -6.89 -32.62
CA GLN A 655 -38.81 -7.42 -33.94
C GLN A 655 -37.76 -7.14 -35.00
N THR A 656 -36.49 -7.43 -34.70
CA THR A 656 -35.37 -7.17 -35.61
C THR A 656 -35.32 -8.20 -36.70
N LEU A 657 -35.32 -7.76 -37.96
CA LEU A 657 -35.16 -8.64 -39.13
C LEU A 657 -33.69 -9.09 -39.21
N ASN A 658 -33.46 -10.38 -38.99
CA ASN A 658 -32.11 -10.96 -39.09
C ASN A 658 -32.16 -12.42 -39.53
N GLY A 659 -31.09 -12.89 -40.22
CA GLY A 659 -30.99 -14.23 -40.71
C GLY A 659 -31.97 -14.56 -41.87
N LEU A 660 -32.18 -15.84 -42.11
CA LEU A 660 -33.05 -16.36 -43.18
C LEU A 660 -34.28 -17.03 -42.55
N SER A 661 -35.50 -16.67 -43.01
CA SER A 661 -36.71 -17.40 -42.62
C SER A 661 -36.65 -18.88 -43.00
N ALA A 662 -37.43 -19.74 -42.34
CA ALA A 662 -37.48 -21.17 -42.59
C ALA A 662 -37.74 -21.53 -44.08
N LYS A 663 -38.34 -20.61 -44.86
CA LYS A 663 -38.57 -20.75 -46.30
C LYS A 663 -37.44 -20.19 -47.17
N LYS A 664 -36.32 -19.72 -46.58
CA LYS A 664 -35.10 -19.16 -47.25
C LYS A 664 -35.39 -18.03 -48.26
N LYS A 665 -36.50 -17.34 -48.14
CA LYS A 665 -36.91 -16.26 -49.08
C LYS A 665 -36.85 -14.86 -48.50
N ASN A 666 -36.99 -14.69 -47.16
CA ASN A 666 -36.95 -13.38 -46.47
C ASN A 666 -36.12 -13.49 -45.21
N ALA A 667 -35.65 -12.37 -44.70
CA ALA A 667 -35.00 -12.29 -43.36
C ALA A 667 -35.97 -12.78 -42.27
N GLY A 668 -35.46 -13.56 -41.33
CA GLY A 668 -36.22 -13.99 -40.13
C GLY A 668 -36.38 -12.85 -39.13
N GLU A 669 -37.44 -12.93 -38.35
CA GLU A 669 -37.79 -11.95 -37.35
C GLU A 669 -37.50 -12.52 -35.95
N LEU A 670 -36.74 -11.77 -35.14
CA LEU A 670 -36.43 -12.08 -33.74
C LEU A 670 -37.37 -11.31 -32.83
N ASP A 671 -37.76 -11.91 -31.71
CA ASP A 671 -38.62 -11.21 -30.75
C ASP A 671 -37.91 -10.05 -30.06
N LEU A 672 -36.66 -10.25 -29.61
CA LEU A 672 -35.87 -9.21 -28.98
C LEU A 672 -34.37 -9.42 -29.19
N LEU A 673 -33.71 -8.41 -29.72
CA LEU A 673 -32.24 -8.33 -29.79
C LEU A 673 -31.72 -7.39 -28.71
N ILE A 674 -30.79 -7.87 -27.89
CA ILE A 674 -30.19 -7.13 -26.80
C ILE A 674 -28.76 -6.73 -27.19
N LYS A 675 -28.44 -5.44 -27.08
CA LYS A 675 -27.13 -4.86 -27.39
C LYS A 675 -26.54 -4.17 -26.19
N ASP A 676 -25.21 -4.10 -26.14
CA ASP A 676 -24.51 -3.24 -25.17
C ASP A 676 -24.63 -1.75 -25.51
N ASN A 677 -24.13 -0.86 -24.65
CA ASN A 677 -24.13 0.57 -24.88
C ASN A 677 -23.30 1.01 -26.09
N ASN A 678 -22.43 0.13 -26.60
CA ASN A 678 -21.62 0.34 -27.80
C ASN A 678 -22.29 -0.19 -29.07
N GLN A 679 -23.56 -0.56 -29.01
CA GLN A 679 -24.36 -1.14 -30.13
C GLN A 679 -23.96 -2.57 -30.52
N ASN A 680 -23.11 -3.27 -29.78
CA ASN A 680 -22.73 -4.64 -30.09
C ASN A 680 -23.83 -5.61 -29.64
N PRO A 681 -24.26 -6.56 -30.46
CA PRO A 681 -25.18 -7.62 -30.04
C PRO A 681 -24.57 -8.46 -28.92
N ILE A 682 -25.31 -8.68 -27.83
CA ILE A 682 -24.86 -9.47 -26.68
C ILE A 682 -25.77 -10.70 -26.43
N ALA A 683 -27.05 -10.61 -26.75
CA ALA A 683 -27.96 -11.72 -26.60
C ALA A 683 -29.16 -11.60 -27.53
N VAL A 684 -29.72 -12.74 -27.86
CA VAL A 684 -31.02 -12.86 -28.52
C VAL A 684 -32.01 -13.50 -27.56
N LEU A 685 -33.22 -12.99 -27.55
CA LEU A 685 -34.31 -13.52 -26.76
C LEU A 685 -35.46 -13.89 -27.69
N GLU A 686 -35.94 -15.13 -27.58
CA GLU A 686 -37.13 -15.66 -28.25
C GLU A 686 -38.16 -15.99 -27.17
N ALA A 687 -39.36 -15.55 -27.36
CA ALA A 687 -40.47 -15.79 -26.43
C ALA A 687 -41.49 -16.75 -27.04
N LEU A 688 -42.15 -17.50 -26.18
CA LEU A 688 -43.21 -18.42 -26.63
C LEU A 688 -44.28 -18.54 -25.55
N THR A 689 -45.51 -18.72 -26.01
CA THR A 689 -46.67 -18.96 -25.14
C THR A 689 -47.07 -20.42 -25.17
N LEU A 690 -47.16 -21.06 -24.01
CA LEU A 690 -47.42 -22.48 -23.87
C LEU A 690 -48.69 -22.73 -23.05
N ASP A 691 -49.62 -23.47 -23.64
CA ASP A 691 -50.81 -24.00 -22.97
C ASP A 691 -50.61 -25.41 -22.39
N SER A 692 -49.65 -26.17 -22.94
CA SER A 692 -49.26 -27.51 -22.52
C SER A 692 -47.80 -27.77 -22.90
N VAL A 693 -47.15 -28.79 -22.29
CA VAL A 693 -45.78 -29.18 -22.65
C VAL A 693 -45.77 -29.77 -24.06
N ASP A 694 -45.33 -28.98 -25.05
CA ASP A 694 -45.13 -29.41 -26.43
C ASP A 694 -43.64 -29.34 -26.79
N LYS A 695 -43.00 -30.54 -26.78
CA LYS A 695 -41.56 -30.65 -27.07
C LYS A 695 -41.22 -30.28 -28.52
N ASN A 696 -42.10 -30.52 -29.45
CA ASN A 696 -41.85 -30.22 -30.87
C ASN A 696 -41.88 -28.70 -31.09
N TYR A 697 -42.88 -28.03 -30.50
CA TYR A 697 -43.03 -26.59 -30.59
C TYR A 697 -41.83 -25.88 -29.93
N ILE A 698 -41.41 -26.29 -28.72
CA ILE A 698 -40.20 -25.76 -28.06
C ILE A 698 -38.96 -26.01 -28.91
N SER A 699 -38.78 -27.23 -29.45
CA SER A 699 -37.63 -27.56 -30.31
C SER A 699 -37.57 -26.72 -31.58
N GLU A 700 -38.72 -26.35 -32.16
CA GLU A 700 -38.80 -25.48 -33.33
C GLU A 700 -38.34 -24.06 -32.97
N HIS A 701 -38.72 -23.51 -31.81
CA HIS A 701 -38.28 -22.20 -31.36
C HIS A 701 -36.80 -22.19 -31.02
N ILE A 702 -36.25 -23.26 -30.41
CA ILE A 702 -34.81 -23.40 -30.18
C ILE A 702 -34.05 -23.37 -31.52
N LYS A 703 -34.52 -24.12 -32.53
CA LYS A 703 -33.91 -24.12 -33.86
C LYS A 703 -34.03 -22.75 -34.54
N LYS A 704 -35.16 -22.09 -34.38
CA LYS A 704 -35.41 -20.74 -34.89
C LYS A 704 -34.43 -19.76 -34.32
N LEU A 705 -34.21 -19.76 -32.98
CA LEU A 705 -33.24 -18.92 -32.32
C LEU A 705 -31.83 -19.09 -32.89
N PHE A 706 -31.33 -20.32 -33.01
CA PHE A 706 -30.01 -20.57 -33.61
C PHE A 706 -29.93 -20.22 -35.11
N THR A 707 -31.05 -20.24 -35.82
CA THR A 707 -31.10 -19.86 -37.23
C THR A 707 -31.02 -18.35 -37.41
N TYR A 708 -31.55 -17.61 -36.47
CA TYR A 708 -31.61 -16.15 -36.50
C TYR A 708 -30.42 -15.47 -35.80
N ASP A 709 -29.73 -16.19 -34.93
CA ASP A 709 -28.47 -15.72 -34.34
C ASP A 709 -27.34 -15.80 -35.36
N THR A 710 -27.26 -14.80 -36.22
CA THR A 710 -26.19 -14.70 -37.24
C THR A 710 -24.87 -14.18 -36.68
N TRP A 711 -24.85 -13.75 -35.43
CA TRP A 711 -23.64 -13.26 -34.71
C TRP A 711 -22.92 -14.37 -33.97
N GLY A 712 -23.57 -15.55 -33.74
CA GLY A 712 -23.01 -16.67 -32.99
C GLY A 712 -22.79 -16.31 -31.51
N LEU A 713 -23.79 -15.73 -30.91
CA LEU A 713 -23.73 -15.24 -29.52
C LEU A 713 -23.62 -16.42 -28.54
N GLU A 714 -22.82 -16.26 -27.48
CA GLU A 714 -22.58 -17.32 -26.48
C GLU A 714 -23.82 -17.58 -25.59
N ASN A 715 -24.66 -16.57 -25.36
CA ASN A 715 -25.85 -16.68 -24.52
C ASN A 715 -27.09 -16.18 -25.26
N ASN A 716 -28.05 -17.06 -25.36
CA ASN A 716 -29.36 -16.77 -25.93
C ASN A 716 -30.44 -17.26 -24.98
N TYR A 717 -31.56 -16.56 -24.93
CA TYR A 717 -32.62 -16.79 -23.95
C TYR A 717 -33.93 -17.20 -24.62
N ILE A 718 -34.62 -18.18 -23.99
CA ILE A 718 -35.97 -18.54 -24.34
C ILE A 718 -36.86 -18.28 -23.12
N ILE A 719 -37.90 -17.47 -23.32
CA ILE A 719 -38.88 -17.17 -22.28
C ILE A 719 -40.19 -17.85 -22.61
N CYS A 720 -40.64 -18.69 -21.69
CA CYS A 720 -41.90 -19.40 -21.83
C CYS A 720 -43.00 -18.74 -20.96
N TYR A 721 -44.03 -18.22 -21.60
CA TYR A 721 -45.23 -17.74 -20.94
C TYR A 721 -46.24 -18.90 -20.78
N VAL A 722 -46.43 -19.39 -19.55
CA VAL A 722 -47.34 -20.49 -19.24
C VAL A 722 -48.68 -19.94 -18.75
N GLU A 723 -49.73 -20.04 -19.53
CA GLU A 723 -51.03 -19.42 -19.20
C GLU A 723 -51.82 -20.17 -18.11
N LYS A 724 -51.58 -21.48 -17.96
CA LYS A 724 -52.31 -22.30 -16.98
C LYS A 724 -51.37 -22.74 -15.85
N THR A 725 -51.58 -22.16 -14.65
CA THR A 725 -50.81 -22.51 -13.45
C THR A 725 -50.82 -24.00 -13.11
N LYS A 726 -51.84 -24.71 -13.55
CA LYS A 726 -51.98 -26.17 -13.35
C LYS A 726 -50.87 -26.98 -14.04
N ASN A 727 -50.27 -26.44 -15.08
CA ASN A 727 -49.22 -27.08 -15.88
C ASN A 727 -47.81 -26.59 -15.56
N PHE A 728 -47.68 -25.54 -14.77
CA PHE A 728 -46.38 -24.90 -14.48
C PHE A 728 -45.39 -25.90 -13.85
N LYS A 729 -45.88 -26.71 -12.84
CA LYS A 729 -45.04 -27.69 -12.17
C LYS A 729 -44.53 -28.78 -13.15
N GLU A 730 -45.35 -29.19 -14.08
CA GLU A 730 -44.95 -30.17 -15.10
C GLU A 730 -43.90 -29.64 -16.10
N PHE A 731 -43.91 -28.31 -16.33
CA PHE A 731 -42.87 -27.65 -17.14
C PHE A 731 -41.53 -27.58 -16.41
N CYS A 732 -41.53 -27.34 -15.11
CA CYS A 732 -40.30 -27.25 -14.29
C CYS A 732 -39.64 -28.62 -14.05
N GLU A 733 -40.39 -29.72 -14.07
CA GLU A 733 -39.92 -31.09 -13.80
C GLU A 733 -39.42 -31.82 -15.07
N ARG A 734 -39.65 -31.29 -16.29
CA ARG A 734 -39.27 -31.87 -17.58
C ARG A 734 -38.32 -31.00 -18.38
#